data_9e035b8f52eb090d9668a1c6d748af4c
#
_entry.id   9e035b8f52eb090d9668a1c6d748af4c
#
_cell.length_a   1.000
_cell.length_b   1.000
_cell.length_c   1.000
_cell.angle_alpha   90.00
_cell.angle_beta   90.00
_cell.angle_gamma   90.00
#
_symmetry.space_group_name_H-M   'P 1'
#
loop_
_entity.id
_entity.type
_entity.pdbx_description
1 polymer ?
#
loop_
_entity_poly.entity_id
_entity_poly.type
_entity_poly.pdbx_seq_one_letter_code
_entity_poly.pdbx_strand_id
1 'polypeptide(L)'
;MVDFEQWEGFEGSLWKEEVNVRDFIQKNYTVYDGDESFLAGPTDATNKLWGILQGLQKEERAKGGVLDMETKVVSGITAYGPGYISEADKDLEKVVGLQTDKPLKRAFMPFGGIKMAEQACSTYGYEPDPELHKIFTDYCKTHNQGVFDAYTPEMLKARHNKIITGLPDTYGRGRIVGDYRRVALYGIDFLMEEKKHDFANCGDGTMTDDVIRLREEITMQYKALAQMKKMAESYGFDISKPAKDAKEAVQWLYFGYLAAIKTQNGAAMSVGRISTFLDIYIQRDLEAGKITEAEAQELIDHLVMKFRMVKFARIPSYNQLFSGDPVWATLEVAGIGVDGRSMVTKNDFRFLHTLENMGPSPEPNLTVLYSSSLPDTFKKYAADISIRTSSIQYENDDVMKPVWGDDYSICCCVSATQTGKEMQFFGARANLAKCLLYAINGGVDAKTFDQVGPKYRPITSEYLDYDEVIEAYDRMMDWLAGLYVNVLNLIQFMHDKYYYEAAEMALIDTDVRRTFATGIAGFSHVVDSLSAIKYAKVKTIRNEDGVVVDYETEGDFPRYGNDDDRADEIAVWLLKTFLDKIKKHHTYRNSEPTTSILTITSNVVYGKATGTMPDGRKAGAPLSPGANPSYGAEQSGLLASLNSVAKLPYEWALDGISNTQTINPGALGHSEEEKKNNLVQVMDGYFDQGAHHLNVNVFGTEKLIDAMEHPEKEEYQNFTIRVSGYAVKFIDLTKEQQMDVISRTCHDRM
;
A
#
# COMPACT_ATOMS: atom_id res chain seq x y z
N MET A 1 -6.11 36.88 8.02
CA MET A 1 -4.66 36.69 7.75
C MET A 1 -4.12 35.86 8.86
N VAL A 2 -3.45 34.76 8.52
CA VAL A 2 -2.73 33.95 9.51
C VAL A 2 -1.56 34.78 10.04
N ASP A 3 -1.38 34.79 11.35
CA ASP A 3 -0.24 35.43 11.97
C ASP A 3 1.00 34.53 11.81
N PHE A 4 1.87 34.91 10.88
CA PHE A 4 3.12 34.19 10.62
C PHE A 4 4.30 34.73 11.46
N GLU A 5 4.10 35.63 12.43
CA GLU A 5 5.19 36.13 13.29
C GLU A 5 5.91 35.01 14.04
N GLN A 6 5.19 33.92 14.41
CA GLN A 6 5.78 32.74 15.02
C GLN A 6 6.70 31.91 14.09
N TRP A 7 6.77 32.27 12.81
CA TRP A 7 7.60 31.64 11.78
C TRP A 7 8.87 32.42 11.47
N GLU A 8 9.32 33.27 12.37
CA GLU A 8 10.57 33.99 12.20
C GLU A 8 11.72 33.01 11.86
N GLY A 9 12.51 33.38 10.84
CA GLY A 9 13.65 32.60 10.37
C GLY A 9 13.34 31.52 9.34
N PHE A 10 12.07 31.25 8.99
CA PHE A 10 11.73 30.38 7.86
C PHE A 10 11.67 31.19 6.54
N GLU A 11 12.28 30.61 5.50
CA GLU A 11 12.36 31.19 4.17
C GLU A 11 11.18 30.76 3.29
N GLY A 12 11.04 31.44 2.13
CA GLY A 12 9.97 31.21 1.16
C GLY A 12 8.80 32.19 1.33
N SER A 13 8.08 32.45 0.26
CA SER A 13 6.94 33.36 0.25
C SER A 13 5.64 32.66 -0.16
N LEU A 14 5.70 31.73 -1.12
CA LEU A 14 4.51 31.09 -1.66
C LEU A 14 3.70 30.35 -0.60
N TRP A 15 4.35 29.65 0.31
CA TRP A 15 3.67 28.92 1.39
C TRP A 15 2.95 29.81 2.40
N LYS A 16 3.28 31.13 2.42
CA LYS A 16 2.62 32.14 3.25
C LYS A 16 1.39 32.76 2.56
N GLU A 17 1.34 32.67 1.24
CA GLU A 17 0.28 33.26 0.42
C GLU A 17 -0.81 32.24 0.08
N GLU A 18 -0.44 30.98 -0.08
CA GLU A 18 -1.33 29.86 -0.42
C GLU A 18 -0.89 28.58 0.30
N VAL A 19 -1.72 27.55 0.31
CA VAL A 19 -1.31 26.22 0.85
C VAL A 19 -0.27 25.60 -0.08
N ASN A 20 1.00 25.69 0.30
CA ASN A 20 2.14 25.22 -0.49
C ASN A 20 3.26 24.65 0.40
N VAL A 21 3.03 23.44 0.90
CA VAL A 21 4.00 22.74 1.76
C VAL A 21 5.32 22.47 1.02
N ARG A 22 5.25 22.20 -0.31
CA ARG A 22 6.43 22.00 -1.13
C ARG A 22 7.37 23.22 -1.13
N ASP A 23 6.87 24.44 -1.30
CA ASP A 23 7.70 25.65 -1.26
C ASP A 23 8.39 25.79 0.11
N PHE A 24 7.65 25.54 1.20
CA PHE A 24 8.23 25.54 2.55
C PHE A 24 9.38 24.54 2.68
N ILE A 25 9.20 23.31 2.24
CA ILE A 25 10.24 22.29 2.30
C ILE A 25 11.46 22.69 1.47
N GLN A 26 11.26 23.04 0.20
CA GLN A 26 12.35 23.36 -0.73
C GLN A 26 13.21 24.55 -0.27
N LYS A 27 12.64 25.47 0.51
CA LYS A 27 13.35 26.66 1.00
C LYS A 27 14.04 26.46 2.35
N ASN A 28 13.62 25.45 3.14
CA ASN A 28 14.03 25.37 4.54
C ASN A 28 14.73 24.07 4.95
N TYR A 29 14.69 22.99 4.13
CA TYR A 29 15.35 21.75 4.52
C TYR A 29 16.88 21.83 4.38
N THR A 30 17.57 21.08 5.21
CA THR A 30 19.03 20.99 5.20
C THR A 30 19.46 19.62 4.68
N VAL A 31 20.16 19.60 3.55
CA VAL A 31 20.73 18.36 3.01
C VAL A 31 21.75 17.78 4.00
N TYR A 32 21.68 16.48 4.24
CA TYR A 32 22.64 15.76 5.04
C TYR A 32 23.36 14.70 4.22
N ASP A 33 24.67 14.81 4.14
CA ASP A 33 25.58 13.91 3.41
C ASP A 33 26.56 13.17 4.34
N GLY A 34 26.39 13.33 5.66
CA GLY A 34 27.13 12.62 6.70
C GLY A 34 26.68 11.17 6.88
N ASP A 35 27.18 10.56 7.93
CA ASP A 35 26.88 9.18 8.31
C ASP A 35 25.93 9.06 9.52
N GLU A 36 25.68 7.85 9.96
CA GLU A 36 24.79 7.50 11.07
C GLU A 36 25.35 7.81 12.47
N SER A 37 26.56 8.36 12.62
CA SER A 37 27.25 8.54 13.89
C SER A 37 26.53 9.48 14.89
N PHE A 38 25.62 10.33 14.43
CA PHE A 38 24.83 11.23 15.29
C PHE A 38 23.63 10.52 15.94
N LEU A 39 23.23 9.35 15.44
CA LEU A 39 22.04 8.64 15.91
C LEU A 39 22.15 8.24 17.38
N ALA A 40 21.05 8.40 18.11
CA ALA A 40 20.94 8.02 19.49
C ALA A 40 20.17 6.71 19.66
N GLY A 41 20.60 5.89 20.62
CA GLY A 41 19.83 4.74 21.06
C GLY A 41 18.50 5.14 21.70
N PRO A 42 17.61 4.15 21.98
CA PRO A 42 16.31 4.39 22.56
C PRO A 42 16.45 4.96 23.98
N THR A 43 15.62 5.95 24.31
CA THR A 43 15.55 6.48 25.67
C THR A 43 14.89 5.49 26.63
N ASP A 44 14.99 5.74 27.93
CA ASP A 44 14.28 4.94 28.95
C ASP A 44 12.76 4.98 28.73
N ALA A 45 12.22 6.12 28.30
CA ALA A 45 10.80 6.27 27.99
C ALA A 45 10.42 5.43 26.76
N THR A 46 11.21 5.48 25.68
CA THR A 46 11.04 4.63 24.50
C THR A 46 11.05 3.15 24.90
N ASN A 47 12.06 2.71 25.63
CA ASN A 47 12.18 1.31 26.06
C ASN A 47 11.00 0.86 26.93
N LYS A 48 10.54 1.68 27.85
CA LYS A 48 9.41 1.36 28.73
C LYS A 48 8.09 1.25 27.95
N LEU A 49 7.76 2.23 27.13
CA LEU A 49 6.53 2.25 26.35
C LEU A 49 6.52 1.12 25.31
N TRP A 50 7.65 0.90 24.64
CA TRP A 50 7.78 -0.19 23.69
C TRP A 50 7.66 -1.57 24.36
N GLY A 51 8.24 -1.76 25.53
CA GLY A 51 8.09 -2.97 26.34
C GLY A 51 6.64 -3.26 26.71
N ILE A 52 5.86 -2.23 27.09
CA ILE A 52 4.40 -2.36 27.33
C ILE A 52 3.69 -2.82 26.05
N LEU A 53 3.96 -2.19 24.91
CA LEU A 53 3.34 -2.56 23.63
C LEU A 53 3.69 -3.98 23.19
N GLN A 54 4.94 -4.41 23.34
CA GLN A 54 5.34 -5.78 23.07
C GLN A 54 4.58 -6.80 23.94
N GLY A 55 4.37 -6.46 25.22
CA GLY A 55 3.55 -7.27 26.13
C GLY A 55 2.11 -7.40 25.63
N LEU A 56 1.48 -6.29 25.23
CA LEU A 56 0.12 -6.27 24.68
C LEU A 56 0.02 -7.02 23.33
N GLN A 57 0.99 -6.92 22.46
CA GLN A 57 1.04 -7.68 21.20
C GLN A 57 1.19 -9.19 21.44
N LYS A 58 1.96 -9.57 22.46
CA LYS A 58 2.08 -10.98 22.87
C LYS A 58 0.74 -11.52 23.40
N GLU A 59 0.04 -10.72 24.20
CA GLU A 59 -1.30 -11.05 24.69
C GLU A 59 -2.31 -11.13 23.53
N GLU A 60 -2.26 -10.19 22.58
CA GLU A 60 -3.09 -10.21 21.37
C GLU A 60 -2.93 -11.52 20.59
N ARG A 61 -1.71 -11.96 20.36
CA ARG A 61 -1.42 -13.27 19.71
C ARG A 61 -1.98 -14.44 20.50
N ALA A 62 -1.78 -14.44 21.82
CA ALA A 62 -2.30 -15.49 22.70
C ALA A 62 -3.83 -15.59 22.68
N LYS A 63 -4.53 -14.49 22.40
CA LYS A 63 -5.98 -14.43 22.26
C LYS A 63 -6.48 -14.72 20.83
N GLY A 64 -5.62 -15.16 19.92
CA GLY A 64 -6.01 -15.48 18.54
C GLY A 64 -6.00 -14.28 17.58
N GLY A 65 -5.23 -13.22 17.90
CA GLY A 65 -4.96 -12.08 17.00
C GLY A 65 -5.84 -10.85 17.23
N VAL A 66 -6.69 -10.83 18.25
CA VAL A 66 -7.48 -9.66 18.68
C VAL A 66 -7.40 -9.50 20.20
N LEU A 67 -6.80 -8.40 20.65
CA LEU A 67 -6.69 -8.11 22.09
C LEU A 67 -8.00 -7.62 22.69
N ASP A 68 -8.65 -6.66 22.02
CA ASP A 68 -9.92 -6.05 22.42
C ASP A 68 -10.63 -5.47 21.18
N MET A 69 -11.95 -5.35 21.24
CA MET A 69 -12.79 -4.85 20.15
C MET A 69 -13.88 -3.94 20.69
N GLU A 70 -14.14 -2.84 19.98
CA GLU A 70 -15.28 -1.99 20.24
C GLU A 70 -16.58 -2.65 19.77
N THR A 71 -17.62 -2.58 20.58
CA THR A 71 -18.91 -3.18 20.27
C THR A 71 -20.09 -2.21 20.38
N LYS A 72 -19.86 -0.99 20.90
CA LYS A 72 -20.92 -0.03 21.23
C LYS A 72 -20.84 1.28 20.46
N VAL A 73 -19.66 1.65 19.98
CA VAL A 73 -19.40 2.96 19.38
C VAL A 73 -18.89 2.79 17.97
N VAL A 74 -19.54 3.44 17.01
CA VAL A 74 -19.02 3.58 15.65
C VAL A 74 -17.85 4.56 15.67
N SER A 75 -16.74 4.19 15.07
CA SER A 75 -15.54 5.02 15.04
C SER A 75 -15.77 6.34 14.30
N GLY A 76 -15.15 7.38 14.79
CA GLY A 76 -15.19 8.73 14.25
C GLY A 76 -14.17 9.59 14.98
N ILE A 77 -13.88 10.78 14.44
CA ILE A 77 -12.79 11.64 14.95
C ILE A 77 -12.95 11.92 16.46
N THR A 78 -14.16 12.16 16.92
CA THR A 78 -14.49 12.48 18.33
C THR A 78 -15.26 11.37 19.05
N ALA A 79 -15.25 10.15 18.51
CA ALA A 79 -16.04 9.03 19.05
C ALA A 79 -15.52 8.50 20.40
N TYR A 80 -14.24 8.69 20.67
CA TYR A 80 -13.55 8.20 21.87
C TYR A 80 -12.96 9.36 22.66
N GLY A 81 -12.92 9.22 23.97
CA GLY A 81 -12.09 10.07 24.84
C GLY A 81 -10.60 9.82 24.62
N PRO A 82 -9.74 10.60 25.31
CA PRO A 82 -8.31 10.43 25.23
C PRO A 82 -7.87 9.03 25.63
N GLY A 83 -6.98 8.42 24.82
CA GLY A 83 -6.36 7.12 25.10
C GLY A 83 -4.84 7.22 25.07
N TYR A 84 -4.18 6.43 25.92
CA TYR A 84 -2.73 6.38 26.08
C TYR A 84 -2.23 4.94 26.02
N ILE A 85 -0.94 4.74 25.69
CA ILE A 85 -0.30 3.41 25.73
C ILE A 85 -0.41 2.82 27.14
N SER A 86 -0.17 3.66 28.15
CA SER A 86 -0.34 3.34 29.57
C SER A 86 -0.85 4.57 30.30
N GLU A 87 -2.01 4.49 30.91
CA GLU A 87 -2.54 5.62 31.69
C GLU A 87 -1.61 5.99 32.88
N ALA A 88 -0.93 4.99 33.46
CA ALA A 88 0.02 5.21 34.55
C ALA A 88 1.32 5.91 34.10
N ASP A 89 1.68 5.76 32.84
CA ASP A 89 2.93 6.24 32.25
C ASP A 89 2.71 7.28 31.14
N LYS A 90 1.52 7.86 31.04
CA LYS A 90 1.14 8.79 29.95
C LYS A 90 2.06 10.00 29.82
N ASP A 91 2.68 10.44 30.92
CA ASP A 91 3.63 11.56 30.94
C ASP A 91 4.93 11.23 30.19
N LEU A 92 5.22 9.95 29.95
CA LEU A 92 6.34 9.51 29.14
C LEU A 92 6.07 9.63 27.63
N GLU A 93 4.81 9.66 27.21
CA GLU A 93 4.46 9.74 25.80
C GLU A 93 4.77 11.13 25.23
N LYS A 94 5.71 11.24 24.30
CA LYS A 94 6.03 12.48 23.60
C LYS A 94 5.04 12.80 22.48
N VAL A 95 4.44 11.74 21.91
CA VAL A 95 3.35 11.82 20.93
C VAL A 95 2.15 11.10 21.53
N VAL A 96 1.03 11.79 21.70
CA VAL A 96 -0.17 11.25 22.33
C VAL A 96 -1.27 11.03 21.29
N GLY A 97 -2.22 10.14 21.60
CA GLY A 97 -3.39 9.86 20.82
C GLY A 97 -3.45 8.39 20.35
N LEU A 98 -4.64 7.80 20.45
CA LEU A 98 -4.93 6.44 20.01
C LEU A 98 -6.14 6.42 19.07
N GLN A 99 -6.23 5.41 18.24
CA GLN A 99 -7.36 5.16 17.36
C GLN A 99 -8.68 5.00 18.15
N THR A 100 -8.60 4.35 19.32
CA THR A 100 -9.69 4.20 20.30
C THR A 100 -9.26 4.75 21.66
N ASP A 101 -9.94 4.38 22.72
CA ASP A 101 -9.61 4.72 24.11
C ASP A 101 -8.54 3.83 24.74
N LYS A 102 -8.15 2.73 24.06
CA LYS A 102 -7.16 1.76 24.56
C LYS A 102 -6.19 1.31 23.46
N PRO A 103 -4.93 0.98 23.79
CA PRO A 103 -3.98 0.46 22.83
C PRO A 103 -4.44 -0.89 22.27
N LEU A 104 -4.26 -1.09 20.96
CA LEU A 104 -4.63 -2.29 20.21
C LEU A 104 -6.12 -2.70 20.27
N LYS A 105 -6.99 -1.88 20.85
CA LYS A 105 -8.44 -2.08 20.77
C LYS A 105 -8.92 -1.72 19.36
N ARG A 106 -9.55 -2.67 18.69
CA ARG A 106 -10.02 -2.52 17.31
C ARG A 106 -11.31 -1.70 17.26
N ALA A 107 -11.34 -0.73 16.36
CA ALA A 107 -12.48 0.15 16.16
C ALA A 107 -13.55 -0.53 15.29
N PHE A 108 -14.82 -0.26 15.60
CA PHE A 108 -15.94 -0.59 14.74
C PHE A 108 -16.12 0.49 13.66
N MET A 109 -15.95 0.11 12.40
CA MET A 109 -15.99 1.04 11.27
C MET A 109 -17.31 1.01 10.53
N PRO A 110 -17.80 2.17 10.01
CA PRO A 110 -19.12 2.25 9.38
C PRO A 110 -19.20 1.65 7.98
N PHE A 111 -18.09 1.43 7.30
CA PHE A 111 -18.06 1.07 5.88
C PHE A 111 -18.71 -0.27 5.54
N GLY A 112 -18.30 -1.32 6.23
CA GLY A 112 -18.82 -2.66 6.02
C GLY A 112 -20.22 -2.89 6.57
N GLY A 113 -20.69 -1.96 7.38
CA GLY A 113 -21.98 -2.03 8.06
C GLY A 113 -22.07 -3.12 9.13
N ILE A 114 -23.27 -3.35 9.60
CA ILE A 114 -23.50 -4.24 10.76
C ILE A 114 -23.10 -5.70 10.48
N LYS A 115 -23.34 -6.23 9.27
CA LYS A 115 -23.00 -7.61 8.94
C LYS A 115 -21.51 -7.92 9.11
N MET A 116 -20.62 -7.00 8.69
CA MET A 116 -19.19 -7.17 8.88
C MET A 116 -18.80 -7.06 10.36
N ALA A 117 -19.40 -6.14 11.09
CA ALA A 117 -19.19 -6.01 12.53
C ALA A 117 -19.64 -7.26 13.29
N GLU A 118 -20.83 -7.78 13.00
CA GLU A 118 -21.34 -9.02 13.59
C GLU A 118 -20.42 -10.20 13.30
N GLN A 119 -19.96 -10.34 12.05
CA GLN A 119 -19.05 -11.42 11.68
C GLN A 119 -17.71 -11.28 12.37
N ALA A 120 -17.15 -10.08 12.46
CA ALA A 120 -15.89 -9.82 13.15
C ALA A 120 -16.05 -10.08 14.65
N CYS A 121 -17.10 -9.55 15.30
CA CYS A 121 -17.39 -9.79 16.70
C CYS A 121 -17.53 -11.29 16.99
N SER A 122 -18.41 -11.99 16.28
CA SER A 122 -18.65 -13.42 16.45
C SER A 122 -17.38 -14.26 16.31
N THR A 123 -16.54 -13.93 15.32
CA THR A 123 -15.26 -14.64 15.10
C THR A 123 -14.33 -14.58 16.31
N TYR A 124 -14.33 -13.45 17.01
CA TYR A 124 -13.44 -13.19 18.14
C TYR A 124 -14.12 -13.26 19.51
N GLY A 125 -15.35 -13.77 19.57
CA GLY A 125 -16.08 -13.98 20.82
C GLY A 125 -16.73 -12.73 21.44
N TYR A 126 -17.01 -11.71 20.63
CA TYR A 126 -17.70 -10.48 21.00
C TYR A 126 -19.12 -10.44 20.42
N GLU A 127 -20.00 -9.67 21.06
CA GLU A 127 -21.34 -9.40 20.56
C GLU A 127 -21.51 -7.89 20.34
N PRO A 128 -22.01 -7.42 19.18
CA PRO A 128 -22.30 -6.01 18.97
C PRO A 128 -23.49 -5.57 19.83
N ASP A 129 -23.46 -4.31 20.25
CA ASP A 129 -24.56 -3.72 21.01
C ASP A 129 -25.88 -3.77 20.20
N PRO A 130 -26.99 -4.23 20.78
CA PRO A 130 -28.30 -4.32 20.08
C PRO A 130 -28.81 -2.97 19.54
N GLU A 131 -28.50 -1.87 20.21
CA GLU A 131 -28.90 -0.53 19.76
C GLU A 131 -28.11 -0.15 18.49
N LEU A 132 -26.83 -0.45 18.44
CA LEU A 132 -25.99 -0.25 17.26
C LEU A 132 -26.50 -1.08 16.08
N HIS A 133 -26.86 -2.35 16.31
CA HIS A 133 -27.48 -3.20 15.29
C HIS A 133 -28.75 -2.55 14.72
N LYS A 134 -29.62 -2.05 15.57
CA LYS A 134 -30.87 -1.39 15.18
C LYS A 134 -30.61 -0.14 14.35
N ILE A 135 -29.65 0.72 14.75
CA ILE A 135 -29.31 1.93 14.01
C ILE A 135 -28.86 1.59 12.58
N PHE A 136 -27.99 0.59 12.42
CA PHE A 136 -27.50 0.18 11.11
C PHE A 136 -28.55 -0.54 10.25
N THR A 137 -29.52 -1.19 10.87
CA THR A 137 -30.61 -1.88 10.16
C THR A 137 -31.71 -0.90 9.72
N ASP A 138 -32.10 0.02 10.63
CA ASP A 138 -33.30 0.84 10.44
C ASP A 138 -33.01 2.20 9.82
N TYR A 139 -31.82 2.77 10.05
CA TYR A 139 -31.54 4.19 9.71
C TYR A 139 -30.33 4.42 8.83
N CYS A 140 -29.42 3.45 8.68
CA CYS A 140 -28.19 3.61 7.93
C CYS A 140 -28.14 2.72 6.70
N LYS A 141 -27.64 3.26 5.60
CA LYS A 141 -27.19 2.46 4.46
C LYS A 141 -25.68 2.67 4.27
N THR A 142 -24.92 1.58 4.19
CA THR A 142 -23.48 1.63 3.98
C THR A 142 -23.14 1.54 2.50
N HIS A 143 -21.91 1.92 2.12
CA HIS A 143 -21.45 1.74 0.76
C HIS A 143 -21.49 0.26 0.35
N ASN A 144 -21.13 -0.65 1.25
CA ASN A 144 -21.21 -2.10 1.02
C ASN A 144 -22.61 -2.52 0.59
N GLN A 145 -23.65 -2.13 1.33
CA GLN A 145 -25.04 -2.41 0.95
C GLN A 145 -25.37 -1.79 -0.43
N GLY A 146 -24.96 -0.53 -0.66
CA GLY A 146 -25.20 0.15 -1.93
C GLY A 146 -24.59 -0.59 -3.11
N VAL A 147 -23.34 -1.07 -2.96
CA VAL A 147 -22.64 -1.84 -3.98
C VAL A 147 -23.38 -3.13 -4.30
N PHE A 148 -23.73 -3.93 -3.29
CA PHE A 148 -24.41 -5.22 -3.51
C PHE A 148 -25.83 -5.05 -4.03
N ASP A 149 -26.53 -3.97 -3.69
CA ASP A 149 -27.85 -3.65 -4.25
C ASP A 149 -27.79 -3.31 -5.75
N ALA A 150 -26.64 -2.82 -6.24
CA ALA A 150 -26.47 -2.34 -7.59
C ALA A 150 -25.67 -3.28 -8.51
N TYR A 151 -25.04 -4.31 -7.96
CA TYR A 151 -24.33 -5.30 -8.79
C TYR A 151 -25.25 -6.02 -9.75
N THR A 152 -24.84 -6.11 -11.01
CA THR A 152 -25.51 -6.98 -11.99
C THR A 152 -25.18 -8.46 -11.73
N PRO A 153 -26.00 -9.41 -12.24
CA PRO A 153 -25.69 -10.84 -12.14
C PRO A 153 -24.31 -11.19 -12.74
N GLU A 154 -23.91 -10.51 -13.81
CA GLU A 154 -22.61 -10.69 -14.46
C GLU A 154 -21.46 -10.25 -13.54
N MET A 155 -21.57 -9.07 -12.91
CA MET A 155 -20.59 -8.56 -11.93
C MET A 155 -20.44 -9.51 -10.74
N LEU A 156 -21.57 -9.99 -10.19
CA LEU A 156 -21.56 -10.97 -9.10
C LEU A 156 -20.89 -12.28 -9.52
N LYS A 157 -21.16 -12.76 -10.72
CA LYS A 157 -20.57 -13.99 -11.26
C LYS A 157 -19.06 -13.84 -11.44
N ALA A 158 -18.61 -12.72 -11.99
CA ALA A 158 -17.18 -12.39 -12.13
C ALA A 158 -16.48 -12.32 -10.77
N ARG A 159 -17.11 -11.69 -9.76
CA ARG A 159 -16.63 -11.61 -8.39
C ARG A 159 -16.52 -12.99 -7.73
N HIS A 160 -17.55 -13.81 -7.81
CA HIS A 160 -17.56 -15.16 -7.23
C HIS A 160 -16.46 -16.05 -7.84
N ASN A 161 -16.29 -16.00 -9.15
CA ASN A 161 -15.27 -16.78 -9.86
C ASN A 161 -13.86 -16.16 -9.82
N LYS A 162 -13.66 -15.05 -9.12
CA LYS A 162 -12.35 -14.43 -8.93
C LYS A 162 -11.62 -14.01 -10.22
N ILE A 163 -12.37 -13.69 -11.28
CA ILE A 163 -11.76 -13.05 -12.44
C ILE A 163 -11.56 -11.54 -12.21
N ILE A 164 -12.46 -10.92 -11.42
CA ILE A 164 -12.25 -9.62 -10.80
C ILE A 164 -12.16 -9.87 -9.29
N THR A 165 -11.12 -9.37 -8.63
CA THR A 165 -10.77 -9.77 -7.27
C THR A 165 -10.06 -8.66 -6.49
N GLY A 166 -10.01 -8.77 -5.15
CA GLY A 166 -9.45 -7.73 -4.28
C GLY A 166 -10.30 -6.47 -4.26
N LEU A 167 -11.61 -6.60 -4.32
CA LEU A 167 -12.56 -5.49 -4.49
C LEU A 167 -12.78 -4.74 -3.18
N PRO A 168 -12.74 -3.39 -3.19
CA PRO A 168 -13.12 -2.56 -2.05
C PRO A 168 -14.65 -2.41 -1.90
N ASP A 169 -15.40 -3.45 -2.26
CA ASP A 169 -16.86 -3.49 -2.15
C ASP A 169 -17.35 -3.82 -0.73
N THR A 170 -16.47 -4.36 0.11
CA THR A 170 -16.79 -4.78 1.47
C THR A 170 -16.05 -3.99 2.56
N TYR A 171 -15.12 -3.11 2.20
CA TYR A 171 -14.32 -2.32 3.14
C TYR A 171 -14.04 -0.91 2.57
N GLY A 172 -13.29 -0.09 3.29
CA GLY A 172 -12.99 1.27 2.86
C GLY A 172 -12.10 1.34 1.61
N ARG A 173 -12.14 2.46 0.92
CA ARG A 173 -11.40 2.72 -0.32
C ARG A 173 -9.89 2.82 -0.10
N GLY A 174 -9.45 3.67 0.85
CA GLY A 174 -8.11 3.68 1.40
C GLY A 174 -6.96 4.14 0.48
N ARG A 175 -7.23 4.85 -0.60
CA ARG A 175 -6.20 5.36 -1.52
C ARG A 175 -6.17 6.89 -1.56
N ILE A 176 -6.33 7.50 -0.39
CA ILE A 176 -6.19 8.94 -0.19
C ILE A 176 -5.07 9.13 0.82
N VAL A 177 -4.12 10.01 0.51
CA VAL A 177 -3.08 10.44 1.43
C VAL A 177 -3.34 11.91 1.74
N GLY A 178 -3.88 12.18 2.93
CA GLY A 178 -4.02 13.56 3.41
C GLY A 178 -2.63 14.19 3.60
N ASP A 179 -2.48 15.46 3.21
CA ASP A 179 -1.26 16.18 3.53
C ASP A 179 -1.26 16.61 5.01
N TYR A 180 -0.92 15.67 5.88
CA TYR A 180 -0.93 15.85 7.34
C TYR A 180 0.04 16.96 7.80
N ARG A 181 1.04 17.31 6.97
CA ARG A 181 1.99 18.40 7.21
C ARG A 181 1.28 19.76 7.27
N ARG A 182 0.16 19.90 6.57
CA ARG A 182 -0.66 21.13 6.58
C ARG A 182 -1.15 21.48 7.99
N VAL A 183 -1.47 20.50 8.81
CA VAL A 183 -1.91 20.73 10.19
C VAL A 183 -0.80 21.39 11.01
N ALA A 184 0.43 20.94 10.87
CA ALA A 184 1.59 21.53 11.52
C ALA A 184 1.96 22.91 10.95
N LEU A 185 1.93 23.05 9.62
CA LEU A 185 2.39 24.25 8.94
C LEU A 185 1.40 25.41 9.06
N TYR A 186 0.10 25.16 8.99
CA TYR A 186 -0.92 26.21 8.92
C TYR A 186 -1.83 26.31 10.14
N GLY A 187 -2.00 25.23 10.88
CA GLY A 187 -3.03 25.10 11.91
C GLY A 187 -4.43 24.95 11.32
N ILE A 188 -5.34 24.45 12.14
CA ILE A 188 -6.70 24.10 11.68
C ILE A 188 -7.54 25.33 11.33
N ASP A 189 -7.38 26.45 12.03
CA ASP A 189 -8.22 27.63 11.76
C ASP A 189 -7.95 28.20 10.36
N PHE A 190 -6.69 28.19 9.92
CA PHE A 190 -6.36 28.58 8.54
C PHE A 190 -6.99 27.63 7.52
N LEU A 191 -6.85 26.33 7.70
CA LEU A 191 -7.41 25.34 6.79
C LEU A 191 -8.95 25.40 6.72
N MET A 192 -9.60 25.75 7.83
CA MET A 192 -11.06 25.98 7.84
C MET A 192 -11.46 27.23 7.05
N GLU A 193 -10.68 28.31 7.14
CA GLU A 193 -10.94 29.52 6.32
C GLU A 193 -10.72 29.25 4.83
N GLU A 194 -9.70 28.48 4.45
CA GLU A 194 -9.50 28.05 3.07
C GLU A 194 -10.70 27.24 2.55
N LYS A 195 -11.26 26.32 3.33
CA LYS A 195 -12.46 25.58 2.93
C LYS A 195 -13.72 26.48 2.82
N LYS A 196 -13.84 27.54 3.62
CA LYS A 196 -14.90 28.53 3.43
C LYS A 196 -14.71 29.32 2.14
N HIS A 197 -13.48 29.70 1.84
CA HIS A 197 -13.14 30.36 0.58
C HIS A 197 -13.48 29.45 -0.60
N ASP A 198 -13.08 28.20 -0.58
CA ASP A 198 -13.37 27.21 -1.61
C ASP A 198 -14.89 27.05 -1.80
N PHE A 199 -15.65 26.94 -0.70
CA PHE A 199 -17.10 26.82 -0.75
C PHE A 199 -17.76 28.06 -1.40
N ALA A 200 -17.25 29.26 -1.13
CA ALA A 200 -17.77 30.50 -1.70
C ALA A 200 -17.50 30.60 -3.20
N ASN A 201 -16.40 30.03 -3.68
CA ASN A 201 -15.93 30.16 -5.06
C ASN A 201 -16.13 28.88 -5.92
N CYS A 202 -16.71 27.82 -5.39
CA CYS A 202 -16.94 26.61 -6.16
C CYS A 202 -18.09 26.77 -7.16
N GLY A 203 -17.79 26.57 -8.45
CA GLY A 203 -18.74 26.68 -9.56
C GLY A 203 -19.08 28.14 -9.93
N ASP A 204 -19.86 28.26 -10.99
CA ASP A 204 -20.33 29.58 -11.56
C ASP A 204 -21.71 30.04 -11.05
N GLY A 205 -22.22 29.38 -10.00
CA GLY A 205 -23.56 29.59 -9.47
C GLY A 205 -24.63 28.66 -10.03
N THR A 206 -24.31 27.86 -11.06
CA THR A 206 -25.21 26.84 -11.59
C THR A 206 -25.13 25.58 -10.74
N MET A 207 -26.25 25.12 -10.22
CA MET A 207 -26.33 23.92 -9.39
C MET A 207 -26.45 22.64 -10.24
N THR A 208 -25.36 22.28 -10.90
CA THR A 208 -25.21 20.95 -11.51
C THR A 208 -24.94 19.89 -10.46
N ASP A 209 -25.10 18.61 -10.81
CA ASP A 209 -24.85 17.50 -9.89
C ASP A 209 -23.41 17.56 -9.32
N ASP A 210 -22.43 17.92 -10.15
CA ASP A 210 -21.03 18.05 -9.73
C ASP A 210 -20.83 19.23 -8.75
N VAL A 211 -21.46 20.39 -9.00
CA VAL A 211 -21.38 21.55 -8.10
C VAL A 211 -22.07 21.28 -6.78
N ILE A 212 -23.26 20.67 -6.79
CA ILE A 212 -23.99 20.30 -5.56
C ILE A 212 -23.13 19.36 -4.73
N ARG A 213 -22.56 18.34 -5.36
CA ARG A 213 -21.70 17.37 -4.70
C ARG A 213 -20.45 18.03 -4.13
N LEU A 214 -19.74 18.83 -4.90
CA LEU A 214 -18.54 19.54 -4.42
C LEU A 214 -18.84 20.41 -3.19
N ARG A 215 -19.95 21.12 -3.18
CA ARG A 215 -20.37 21.94 -2.03
C ARG A 215 -20.65 21.11 -0.79
N GLU A 216 -21.29 19.94 -0.96
CA GLU A 216 -21.51 18.98 0.13
C GLU A 216 -20.17 18.46 0.68
N GLU A 217 -19.27 18.03 -0.21
CA GLU A 217 -17.93 17.54 0.14
C GLU A 217 -17.11 18.58 0.91
N ILE A 218 -17.05 19.83 0.45
CA ILE A 218 -16.36 20.92 1.16
C ILE A 218 -16.96 21.16 2.55
N THR A 219 -18.29 21.09 2.66
CA THR A 219 -18.97 21.22 3.96
C THR A 219 -18.57 20.07 4.91
N MET A 220 -18.47 18.85 4.41
CA MET A 220 -18.03 17.69 5.21
C MET A 220 -16.55 17.82 5.62
N GLN A 221 -15.68 18.31 4.72
CA GLN A 221 -14.27 18.60 5.01
C GLN A 221 -14.13 19.65 6.12
N TYR A 222 -14.87 20.75 6.02
CA TYR A 222 -14.90 21.78 7.06
C TYR A 222 -15.30 21.23 8.43
N LYS A 223 -16.35 20.39 8.47
CA LYS A 223 -16.79 19.73 9.71
C LYS A 223 -15.73 18.77 10.26
N ALA A 224 -15.01 18.06 9.39
CA ALA A 224 -13.93 17.15 9.80
C ALA A 224 -12.77 17.93 10.45
N LEU A 225 -12.37 19.07 9.88
CA LEU A 225 -11.37 19.96 10.50
C LEU A 225 -11.81 20.45 11.89
N ALA A 226 -13.07 20.87 12.04
CA ALA A 226 -13.60 21.26 13.34
C ALA A 226 -13.60 20.10 14.37
N GLN A 227 -13.82 18.87 13.92
CA GLN A 227 -13.73 17.69 14.78
C GLN A 227 -12.28 17.34 15.14
N MET A 228 -11.30 17.52 14.23
CA MET A 228 -9.88 17.37 14.54
C MET A 228 -9.47 18.31 15.67
N LYS A 229 -9.89 19.56 15.62
CA LYS A 229 -9.63 20.54 16.69
C LYS A 229 -10.17 20.07 18.02
N LYS A 230 -11.43 19.61 18.08
CA LYS A 230 -12.04 19.07 19.30
C LYS A 230 -11.32 17.83 19.82
N MET A 231 -10.87 16.95 18.94
CA MET A 231 -10.09 15.79 19.32
C MET A 231 -8.77 16.21 19.97
N ALA A 232 -8.02 17.12 19.39
CA ALA A 232 -6.78 17.63 19.96
C ALA A 232 -7.00 18.33 21.34
N GLU A 233 -8.06 19.14 21.44
CA GLU A 233 -8.48 19.78 22.70
C GLU A 233 -8.72 18.75 23.81
N SER A 234 -9.29 17.58 23.49
CA SER A 234 -9.51 16.51 24.48
C SER A 234 -8.21 15.94 25.06
N TYR A 235 -7.10 16.04 24.33
CA TYR A 235 -5.76 15.69 24.78
C TYR A 235 -5.01 16.88 25.41
N GLY A 236 -5.64 18.06 25.49
CA GLY A 236 -5.05 19.27 26.06
C GLY A 236 -4.22 20.10 25.08
N PHE A 237 -4.36 19.91 23.76
CA PHE A 237 -3.63 20.63 22.74
C PHE A 237 -4.53 21.56 21.92
N ASP A 238 -4.00 22.74 21.58
CA ASP A 238 -4.62 23.69 20.69
C ASP A 238 -3.94 23.69 19.31
N ILE A 239 -4.50 22.94 18.36
CA ILE A 239 -4.02 22.87 16.97
C ILE A 239 -4.66 23.94 16.07
N SER A 240 -5.31 24.95 16.62
CA SER A 240 -5.90 26.06 15.85
C SER A 240 -4.84 26.87 15.10
N LYS A 241 -3.62 26.92 15.67
CA LYS A 241 -2.49 27.69 15.16
C LYS A 241 -1.39 26.75 14.64
N PRO A 242 -0.49 27.27 13.79
CA PRO A 242 0.71 26.57 13.36
C PRO A 242 1.56 26.05 14.54
N ALA A 243 2.26 24.95 14.31
CA ALA A 243 3.24 24.42 15.27
C ALA A 243 4.43 25.38 15.42
N LYS A 244 4.93 25.56 16.62
CA LYS A 244 6.03 26.51 16.94
C LYS A 244 7.39 25.85 17.14
N ASP A 245 7.41 24.53 17.35
CA ASP A 245 8.61 23.75 17.63
C ASP A 245 8.47 22.31 17.11
N ALA A 246 9.54 21.52 17.22
CA ALA A 246 9.59 20.14 16.75
C ALA A 246 8.53 19.24 17.40
N LYS A 247 8.30 19.39 18.70
CA LYS A 247 7.32 18.58 19.44
C LYS A 247 5.90 18.87 18.94
N GLU A 248 5.55 20.13 18.78
CA GLU A 248 4.25 20.51 18.23
C GLU A 248 4.11 20.07 16.77
N ALA A 249 5.15 20.23 15.93
CA ALA A 249 5.09 19.81 14.54
C ALA A 249 4.79 18.32 14.40
N VAL A 250 5.47 17.48 15.16
CA VAL A 250 5.21 16.01 15.17
C VAL A 250 3.81 15.70 15.68
N GLN A 251 3.37 16.35 16.77
CA GLN A 251 2.07 16.09 17.37
C GLN A 251 0.91 16.58 16.50
N TRP A 252 1.00 17.78 15.89
CA TRP A 252 -0.03 18.32 14.98
C TRP A 252 -0.20 17.45 13.74
N LEU A 253 0.91 17.08 13.12
CA LEU A 253 0.93 16.15 12.00
C LEU A 253 0.26 14.83 12.38
N TYR A 254 0.62 14.27 13.54
CA TYR A 254 0.02 13.03 14.02
C TYR A 254 -1.48 13.17 14.30
N PHE A 255 -1.98 14.30 14.82
CA PHE A 255 -3.42 14.50 15.00
C PHE A 255 -4.19 14.52 13.66
N GLY A 256 -3.59 15.06 12.60
CA GLY A 256 -4.15 14.96 11.24
C GLY A 256 -4.27 13.51 10.80
N TYR A 257 -3.20 12.73 10.94
CA TYR A 257 -3.18 11.30 10.63
C TYR A 257 -4.15 10.50 11.54
N LEU A 258 -4.19 10.82 12.83
CA LEU A 258 -5.09 10.17 13.78
C LEU A 258 -6.57 10.35 13.41
N ALA A 259 -6.95 11.54 12.95
CA ALA A 259 -8.31 11.79 12.47
C ALA A 259 -8.65 10.90 11.26
N ALA A 260 -7.69 10.74 10.35
CA ALA A 260 -7.84 9.85 9.20
C ALA A 260 -8.07 8.40 9.63
N ILE A 261 -7.21 7.83 10.48
CA ILE A 261 -7.36 6.43 10.94
C ILE A 261 -8.60 6.17 11.80
N LYS A 262 -9.14 7.19 12.46
CA LYS A 262 -10.41 7.09 13.21
C LYS A 262 -11.63 7.02 12.30
N THR A 263 -11.54 7.48 11.07
CA THR A 263 -12.66 7.55 10.12
C THR A 263 -12.52 6.59 8.95
N GLN A 264 -11.35 5.99 8.74
CA GLN A 264 -11.02 5.14 7.61
C GLN A 264 -10.77 3.70 8.06
N ASN A 265 -11.24 2.71 7.31
CA ASN A 265 -10.79 1.32 7.51
C ASN A 265 -10.27 0.74 6.19
N GLY A 266 -9.59 1.59 5.46
CA GLY A 266 -9.16 1.30 4.12
C GLY A 266 -8.08 0.24 4.00
N ALA A 267 -7.80 -0.07 2.76
CA ALA A 267 -6.68 -0.90 2.40
C ALA A 267 -5.33 -0.16 2.54
N ALA A 268 -5.33 1.16 2.79
CA ALA A 268 -4.11 1.92 2.99
C ALA A 268 -4.33 3.11 3.92
N MET A 269 -3.48 3.20 4.94
CA MET A 269 -3.41 4.34 5.85
C MET A 269 -2.02 4.98 5.73
N SER A 270 -1.66 5.35 4.49
CA SER A 270 -0.36 5.94 4.17
C SER A 270 -0.14 7.25 4.91
N VAL A 271 1.09 7.43 5.39
CA VAL A 271 1.52 8.60 6.16
C VAL A 271 2.01 9.71 5.23
N GLY A 272 2.65 9.31 4.14
CA GLY A 272 3.24 10.23 3.18
C GLY A 272 4.67 10.62 3.52
N ARG A 273 5.20 11.58 2.75
CA ARG A 273 6.57 12.07 2.87
C ARG A 273 6.67 13.13 3.95
N ILE A 274 6.90 12.69 5.18
CA ILE A 274 6.95 13.57 6.36
C ILE A 274 8.36 13.81 6.89
N SER A 275 9.35 12.99 6.47
CA SER A 275 10.69 13.00 7.06
C SER A 275 11.40 14.34 6.88
N THR A 276 11.57 14.78 5.64
CA THR A 276 12.24 16.05 5.31
C THR A 276 11.51 17.25 5.91
N PHE A 277 10.15 17.22 5.95
CA PHE A 277 9.37 18.29 6.57
C PHE A 277 9.63 18.41 8.08
N LEU A 278 9.56 17.30 8.80
CA LEU A 278 9.80 17.31 10.26
C LEU A 278 11.24 17.64 10.61
N ASP A 279 12.21 17.29 9.76
CA ASP A 279 13.61 17.63 9.96
C ASP A 279 13.84 19.14 10.08
N ILE A 280 13.08 19.95 9.33
CA ILE A 280 13.18 21.41 9.37
C ILE A 280 12.95 21.93 10.81
N TYR A 281 11.94 21.43 11.49
CA TYR A 281 11.64 21.83 12.88
C TYR A 281 12.64 21.23 13.87
N ILE A 282 12.99 19.96 13.69
CA ILE A 282 13.92 19.24 14.56
C ILE A 282 15.31 19.87 14.48
N GLN A 283 15.83 20.13 13.28
CA GLN A 283 17.14 20.72 13.09
C GLN A 283 17.22 22.13 13.69
N ARG A 284 16.17 22.94 13.48
CA ARG A 284 16.07 24.27 14.10
C ARG A 284 16.12 24.21 15.64
N ASP A 285 15.42 23.28 16.24
CA ASP A 285 15.40 23.14 17.71
C ASP A 285 16.71 22.56 18.26
N LEU A 286 17.38 21.68 17.51
CA LEU A 286 18.74 21.19 17.81
C LEU A 286 19.76 22.35 17.77
N GLU A 287 19.76 23.17 16.73
CA GLU A 287 20.65 24.33 16.58
C GLU A 287 20.42 25.40 17.66
N ALA A 288 19.17 25.58 18.06
CA ALA A 288 18.79 26.46 19.17
C ALA A 288 19.08 25.87 20.55
N GLY A 289 19.57 24.63 20.65
CA GLY A 289 19.83 23.94 21.92
C GLY A 289 18.58 23.65 22.74
N LYS A 290 17.39 23.62 22.10
CA LYS A 290 16.12 23.32 22.79
C LYS A 290 15.90 21.84 23.01
N ILE A 291 16.43 21.01 22.12
CA ILE A 291 16.41 19.55 22.21
C ILE A 291 17.79 18.98 21.90
N THR A 292 18.03 17.77 22.36
CA THR A 292 19.22 16.96 22.08
C THR A 292 18.95 15.96 20.95
N GLU A 293 19.99 15.34 20.37
CA GLU A 293 19.82 14.26 19.39
C GLU A 293 19.03 13.07 19.97
N ALA A 294 19.19 12.77 21.25
CA ALA A 294 18.40 11.72 21.91
C ALA A 294 16.91 12.08 22.01
N GLU A 295 16.57 13.33 22.31
CA GLU A 295 15.18 13.79 22.33
C GLU A 295 14.57 13.89 20.92
N ALA A 296 15.38 14.25 19.91
CA ALA A 296 14.97 14.20 18.52
C ALA A 296 14.62 12.77 18.07
N GLN A 297 15.47 11.80 18.40
CA GLN A 297 15.21 10.40 18.14
C GLN A 297 13.97 9.90 18.91
N GLU A 298 13.81 10.28 20.17
CA GLU A 298 12.65 9.91 21.00
C GLU A 298 11.32 10.38 20.38
N LEU A 299 11.26 11.58 19.81
CA LEU A 299 10.07 12.07 19.11
C LEU A 299 9.70 11.17 17.92
N ILE A 300 10.69 10.75 17.12
CA ILE A 300 10.48 9.88 15.97
C ILE A 300 10.13 8.45 16.41
N ASP A 301 10.78 7.90 17.42
CA ASP A 301 10.46 6.59 17.98
C ASP A 301 9.01 6.54 18.47
N HIS A 302 8.57 7.56 19.21
CA HIS A 302 7.20 7.64 19.73
C HIS A 302 6.16 7.82 18.61
N LEU A 303 6.47 8.59 17.56
CA LEU A 303 5.61 8.71 16.39
C LEU A 303 5.46 7.34 15.70
N VAL A 304 6.56 6.63 15.48
CA VAL A 304 6.55 5.30 14.85
C VAL A 304 5.81 4.27 15.71
N MET A 305 5.91 4.33 17.03
CA MET A 305 5.09 3.49 17.93
C MET A 305 3.61 3.66 17.65
N LYS A 306 3.14 4.89 17.38
CA LYS A 306 1.74 5.16 17.08
C LYS A 306 1.30 4.48 15.78
N PHE A 307 2.13 4.51 14.74
CA PHE A 307 1.84 3.81 13.48
C PHE A 307 1.77 2.29 13.67
N ARG A 308 2.62 1.72 14.52
CA ARG A 308 2.63 0.28 14.84
C ARG A 308 1.40 -0.21 15.61
N MET A 309 0.60 0.69 16.17
CA MET A 309 -0.60 0.36 16.95
C MET A 309 -1.90 0.40 16.16
N VAL A 310 -1.91 0.89 14.93
CA VAL A 310 -3.13 1.02 14.12
C VAL A 310 -3.70 -0.36 13.81
N LYS A 311 -4.95 -0.59 14.20
CA LYS A 311 -5.66 -1.88 14.02
C LYS A 311 -7.12 -1.65 13.65
N PHE A 312 -7.62 -2.44 12.71
CA PHE A 312 -9.02 -2.42 12.30
C PHE A 312 -9.74 -3.73 12.64
N ALA A 313 -11.04 -3.66 12.87
CA ALA A 313 -11.88 -4.84 13.04
C ALA A 313 -12.16 -5.49 11.68
N ARG A 314 -11.34 -6.48 11.31
CA ARG A 314 -11.43 -7.20 10.04
C ARG A 314 -11.95 -8.61 10.22
N ILE A 315 -12.60 -9.12 9.18
CA ILE A 315 -13.06 -10.51 9.12
C ILE A 315 -11.96 -11.45 8.62
N PRO A 316 -11.97 -12.73 9.00
CA PRO A 316 -10.93 -13.69 8.61
C PRO A 316 -10.69 -13.80 7.10
N SER A 317 -11.74 -13.74 6.29
CA SER A 317 -11.60 -13.79 4.82
C SER A 317 -10.83 -12.59 4.25
N TYR A 318 -10.91 -11.43 4.90
CA TYR A 318 -10.09 -10.29 4.56
C TYR A 318 -8.61 -10.55 4.89
N ASN A 319 -8.34 -11.09 6.07
CA ASN A 319 -6.98 -11.42 6.48
C ASN A 319 -6.33 -12.52 5.61
N GLN A 320 -7.12 -13.39 4.99
CA GLN A 320 -6.61 -14.34 3.99
C GLN A 320 -6.15 -13.66 2.70
N LEU A 321 -6.83 -12.56 2.30
CA LEU A 321 -6.42 -11.77 1.13
C LEU A 321 -5.17 -10.93 1.42
N PHE A 322 -5.08 -10.35 2.61
CA PHE A 322 -4.06 -9.37 2.99
C PHE A 322 -3.35 -9.81 4.26
N SER A 323 -2.59 -10.85 4.18
CA SER A 323 -1.92 -11.53 5.27
C SER A 323 -1.24 -10.62 6.28
N GLY A 324 -1.28 -10.99 7.56
CA GLY A 324 -0.59 -10.30 8.63
C GLY A 324 -1.30 -9.04 9.15
N ASP A 325 -2.56 -8.81 8.78
CA ASP A 325 -3.37 -7.67 9.24
C ASP A 325 -2.75 -6.29 8.91
N PRO A 326 -2.24 -6.05 7.68
CA PRO A 326 -1.54 -4.82 7.35
C PRO A 326 -2.48 -3.63 7.31
N VAL A 327 -1.96 -2.45 7.62
CA VAL A 327 -2.65 -1.16 7.44
C VAL A 327 -1.98 -0.29 6.38
N TRP A 328 -0.80 -0.69 5.91
CA TRP A 328 0.00 0.03 4.90
C TRP A 328 0.19 1.49 5.29
N ALA A 329 0.73 1.73 6.49
CA ALA A 329 1.16 3.05 6.94
C ALA A 329 2.48 3.41 6.22
N THR A 330 2.40 3.60 4.89
CA THR A 330 3.58 3.85 4.06
C THR A 330 4.12 5.24 4.33
N LEU A 331 5.43 5.31 4.54
CA LEU A 331 6.17 6.50 4.89
C LEU A 331 7.45 6.55 4.06
N GLU A 332 7.62 7.61 3.29
CA GLU A 332 8.73 7.79 2.37
C GLU A 332 9.86 8.61 3.02
N VAL A 333 11.09 8.22 2.67
CA VAL A 333 12.34 8.90 3.05
C VAL A 333 13.20 9.12 1.83
N ALA A 334 14.13 10.07 1.91
CA ALA A 334 15.09 10.42 0.85
C ALA A 334 14.46 10.99 -0.44
N GLY A 335 15.03 10.67 -1.61
CA GLY A 335 14.66 11.19 -2.91
C GLY A 335 15.53 12.36 -3.36
N ILE A 336 15.27 12.84 -4.57
CA ILE A 336 15.99 13.95 -5.21
C ILE A 336 15.00 15.04 -5.63
N GLY A 337 15.23 16.29 -5.24
CA GLY A 337 14.45 17.42 -5.69
C GLY A 337 14.52 17.64 -7.21
N VAL A 338 13.53 18.34 -7.78
CA VAL A 338 13.56 18.71 -9.20
C VAL A 338 14.74 19.62 -9.56
N ASP A 339 15.34 20.27 -8.56
CA ASP A 339 16.56 21.08 -8.68
C ASP A 339 17.86 20.25 -8.61
N GLY A 340 17.74 18.94 -8.45
CA GLY A 340 18.85 17.99 -8.38
C GLY A 340 19.50 17.86 -7.01
N ARG A 341 19.04 18.60 -5.97
CA ARG A 341 19.55 18.42 -4.62
C ARG A 341 19.02 17.11 -4.01
N SER A 342 19.87 16.42 -3.27
CA SER A 342 19.41 15.32 -2.43
C SER A 342 18.43 15.84 -1.38
N MET A 343 17.36 15.10 -1.16
CA MET A 343 16.39 15.40 -0.10
C MET A 343 16.64 14.56 1.17
N VAL A 344 17.78 13.88 1.24
CA VAL A 344 18.23 13.19 2.43
C VAL A 344 18.54 14.21 3.55
N THR A 345 17.93 13.98 4.70
CA THR A 345 18.12 14.76 5.93
C THR A 345 18.52 13.82 7.08
N LYS A 346 18.92 14.35 8.22
CA LYS A 346 19.16 13.53 9.42
C LYS A 346 17.92 12.73 9.83
N ASN A 347 16.74 13.24 9.54
CA ASN A 347 15.50 12.59 9.95
C ASN A 347 15.23 11.30 9.15
N ASP A 348 15.74 11.21 7.90
CA ASP A 348 15.64 9.97 7.13
C ASP A 348 16.41 8.83 7.81
N PHE A 349 17.58 9.13 8.34
CA PHE A 349 18.34 8.18 9.18
C PHE A 349 17.57 7.82 10.45
N ARG A 350 16.97 8.83 11.16
CA ARG A 350 16.20 8.58 12.40
C ARG A 350 15.02 7.66 12.16
N PHE A 351 14.28 7.81 11.04
CA PHE A 351 13.17 6.90 10.71
C PHE A 351 13.66 5.48 10.48
N LEU A 352 14.73 5.28 9.72
CA LEU A 352 15.32 3.95 9.54
C LEU A 352 15.84 3.37 10.86
N HIS A 353 16.43 4.20 11.71
CA HIS A 353 16.97 3.81 13.02
C HIS A 353 15.91 3.31 14.02
N THR A 354 14.63 3.65 13.81
CA THR A 354 13.54 3.08 14.62
C THR A 354 13.46 1.56 14.52
N LEU A 355 13.96 0.98 13.43
CA LEU A 355 14.07 -0.47 13.23
C LEU A 355 15.17 -1.11 14.10
N GLU A 356 16.14 -0.33 14.57
CA GLU A 356 17.14 -0.75 15.55
C GLU A 356 16.64 -0.52 16.97
N ASN A 357 16.13 0.69 17.26
CA ASN A 357 15.66 1.06 18.61
C ASN A 357 14.49 0.20 19.11
N MET A 358 13.59 -0.21 18.19
CA MET A 358 12.37 -0.97 18.53
C MET A 358 12.26 -2.31 17.78
N GLY A 359 13.29 -2.68 17.05
CA GLY A 359 13.34 -3.92 16.28
C GLY A 359 12.53 -3.90 14.97
N PRO A 360 12.72 -4.95 14.12
CA PRO A 360 12.02 -5.11 12.85
C PRO A 360 10.51 -5.03 12.99
N SER A 361 9.86 -4.41 12.01
CA SER A 361 8.40 -4.29 12.00
C SER A 361 7.89 -4.13 10.56
N PRO A 362 6.72 -4.70 10.22
CA PRO A 362 6.08 -4.44 8.95
C PRO A 362 5.52 -3.01 8.81
N GLU A 363 5.24 -2.34 9.95
CA GLU A 363 4.69 -0.98 9.97
C GLU A 363 5.58 -0.02 10.79
N PRO A 364 5.72 1.23 10.36
CA PRO A 364 5.28 1.77 9.06
C PRO A 364 5.98 1.05 7.91
N ASN A 365 5.35 1.02 6.72
CA ASN A 365 5.96 0.49 5.50
C ASN A 365 6.97 1.52 4.99
N LEU A 366 8.20 1.45 5.51
CA LEU A 366 9.27 2.39 5.21
C LEU A 366 9.73 2.21 3.75
N THR A 367 9.67 3.29 2.99
CA THR A 367 9.99 3.34 1.57
C THR A 367 11.10 4.35 1.31
N VAL A 368 12.22 3.87 0.77
CA VAL A 368 13.30 4.74 0.29
C VAL A 368 12.99 5.15 -1.15
N LEU A 369 12.81 6.45 -1.38
CA LEU A 369 12.76 7.01 -2.73
C LEU A 369 14.19 7.04 -3.26
N TYR A 370 14.53 6.02 -4.04
CA TYR A 370 15.90 5.69 -4.41
C TYR A 370 16.33 6.35 -5.71
N SER A 371 17.56 6.85 -5.72
CA SER A 371 18.31 7.25 -6.91
C SER A 371 19.77 6.85 -6.72
N SER A 372 20.47 6.47 -7.77
CA SER A 372 21.91 6.21 -7.71
C SER A 372 22.71 7.45 -7.29
N SER A 373 22.14 8.65 -7.44
CA SER A 373 22.73 9.94 -7.01
C SER A 373 22.51 10.30 -5.53
N LEU A 374 21.83 9.47 -4.74
CA LEU A 374 21.76 9.67 -3.29
C LEU A 374 23.15 9.57 -2.63
N PRO A 375 23.38 10.23 -1.47
CA PRO A 375 24.62 10.09 -0.71
C PRO A 375 24.97 8.62 -0.43
N ASP A 376 26.22 8.22 -0.72
CA ASP A 376 26.67 6.83 -0.54
C ASP A 376 26.53 6.35 0.92
N THR A 377 26.73 7.24 1.88
CA THR A 377 26.57 6.95 3.31
C THR A 377 25.14 6.54 3.61
N PHE A 378 24.15 7.26 3.07
CA PHE A 378 22.73 6.93 3.24
C PHE A 378 22.35 5.63 2.53
N LYS A 379 22.80 5.45 1.25
CA LYS A 379 22.54 4.19 0.51
C LYS A 379 23.05 2.96 1.27
N LYS A 380 24.27 3.04 1.81
CA LYS A 380 24.90 1.96 2.59
C LYS A 380 24.16 1.71 3.91
N TYR A 381 23.74 2.76 4.60
CA TYR A 381 22.96 2.63 5.83
C TYR A 381 21.61 1.96 5.56
N ALA A 382 20.87 2.40 4.55
CA ALA A 382 19.61 1.79 4.16
C ALA A 382 19.78 0.31 3.75
N ALA A 383 20.84 0.00 2.99
CA ALA A 383 21.16 -1.39 2.62
C ALA A 383 21.47 -2.25 3.85
N ASP A 384 22.23 -1.74 4.82
CA ASP A 384 22.53 -2.44 6.08
C ASP A 384 21.26 -2.76 6.87
N ILE A 385 20.37 -1.77 7.05
CA ILE A 385 19.08 -1.96 7.70
C ILE A 385 18.22 -3.00 6.94
N SER A 386 18.18 -2.95 5.61
CA SER A 386 17.45 -3.94 4.80
C SER A 386 17.98 -5.37 5.00
N ILE A 387 19.31 -5.55 4.98
CA ILE A 387 19.95 -6.86 5.18
C ILE A 387 19.58 -7.45 6.54
N ARG A 388 19.56 -6.62 7.58
CA ARG A 388 19.31 -7.07 8.96
C ARG A 388 17.82 -7.22 9.30
N THR A 389 16.92 -6.48 8.64
CA THR A 389 15.53 -6.38 9.11
C THR A 389 14.47 -6.79 8.09
N SER A 390 14.77 -6.79 6.79
CA SER A 390 13.79 -6.96 5.69
C SER A 390 12.53 -6.06 5.84
N SER A 391 12.69 -4.85 6.41
CA SER A 391 11.58 -3.95 6.75
C SER A 391 11.46 -2.73 5.84
N ILE A 392 12.33 -2.60 4.83
CA ILE A 392 12.40 -1.45 3.92
C ILE A 392 12.11 -1.91 2.50
N GLN A 393 11.44 -1.06 1.72
CA GLN A 393 11.34 -1.17 0.27
C GLN A 393 12.00 0.03 -0.41
N TYR A 394 12.26 -0.11 -1.70
CA TYR A 394 12.87 0.91 -2.55
C TYR A 394 12.00 1.20 -3.74
N GLU A 395 11.83 2.47 -4.07
CA GLU A 395 11.14 2.92 -5.27
C GLU A 395 11.99 3.93 -6.02
N ASN A 396 12.02 3.82 -7.34
CA ASN A 396 12.88 4.59 -8.21
C ASN A 396 12.38 6.03 -8.37
N ASP A 397 12.97 6.95 -7.64
CA ASP A 397 12.65 8.37 -7.70
C ASP A 397 12.89 8.98 -9.09
N ASP A 398 13.88 8.46 -9.83
CA ASP A 398 14.25 8.99 -11.14
C ASP A 398 13.22 8.70 -12.25
N VAL A 399 12.43 7.61 -12.13
CA VAL A 399 11.32 7.33 -13.04
C VAL A 399 10.00 7.93 -12.54
N MET A 400 9.85 8.16 -11.24
CA MET A 400 8.64 8.68 -10.63
C MET A 400 8.57 10.20 -10.64
N LYS A 401 9.66 10.88 -10.32
CA LYS A 401 9.74 12.33 -10.28
C LYS A 401 9.33 13.04 -11.58
N PRO A 402 9.65 12.57 -12.80
CA PRO A 402 9.16 13.17 -14.03
C PRO A 402 7.62 13.19 -14.16
N VAL A 403 6.93 12.26 -13.51
CA VAL A 403 5.46 12.14 -13.55
C VAL A 403 4.80 12.92 -12.42
N TRP A 404 5.35 12.81 -11.20
CA TRP A 404 4.70 13.25 -9.97
C TRP A 404 5.32 14.50 -9.33
N GLY A 405 6.44 15.02 -9.89
CA GLY A 405 7.23 16.07 -9.23
C GLY A 405 8.05 15.51 -8.07
N ASP A 406 8.57 16.38 -7.21
CA ASP A 406 9.41 16.01 -6.07
C ASP A 406 8.66 15.99 -4.73
N ASP A 407 7.36 16.21 -4.73
CA ASP A 407 6.51 16.12 -3.53
C ASP A 407 5.32 15.18 -3.78
N TYR A 408 5.62 13.89 -3.78
CA TYR A 408 4.63 12.83 -3.93
C TYR A 408 4.71 11.86 -2.75
N SER A 409 3.64 11.11 -2.56
CA SER A 409 3.49 10.07 -1.54
C SER A 409 3.14 8.74 -2.18
N ILE A 410 3.46 7.65 -1.51
CA ILE A 410 3.09 6.30 -1.94
C ILE A 410 1.78 5.89 -1.27
N CYS A 411 0.78 5.67 -2.08
CA CYS A 411 -0.52 5.15 -1.65
C CYS A 411 -0.44 3.63 -1.48
N CYS A 412 -0.53 3.12 -0.27
CA CYS A 412 -0.52 1.69 0.01
C CYS A 412 0.87 1.06 -0.17
N CYS A 413 1.10 0.37 -1.29
CA CYS A 413 2.29 -0.44 -1.52
C CYS A 413 3.32 0.25 -2.42
N VAL A 414 2.90 0.65 -3.62
CA VAL A 414 3.81 1.08 -4.70
C VAL A 414 3.20 2.16 -5.61
N SER A 415 2.02 2.67 -5.31
CA SER A 415 1.31 3.63 -6.16
C SER A 415 1.60 5.06 -5.73
N ALA A 416 2.05 5.91 -6.65
CA ALA A 416 2.33 7.32 -6.33
C ALA A 416 1.11 8.23 -6.52
N THR A 417 1.11 9.34 -5.77
CA THR A 417 0.18 10.47 -5.91
C THR A 417 0.85 11.76 -5.48
N GLN A 418 0.57 12.88 -6.13
CA GLN A 418 1.08 14.18 -5.68
C GLN A 418 0.47 14.54 -4.32
N THR A 419 1.32 14.79 -3.33
CA THR A 419 0.88 15.01 -1.95
C THR A 419 0.00 16.27 -1.85
N GLY A 420 -1.19 16.11 -1.30
CA GLY A 420 -2.14 17.22 -1.11
C GLY A 420 -2.84 17.71 -2.38
N LYS A 421 -2.59 17.14 -3.55
CA LYS A 421 -3.18 17.56 -4.84
C LYS A 421 -3.98 16.49 -5.54
N GLU A 422 -3.71 15.24 -5.24
CA GLU A 422 -4.29 14.10 -5.94
C GLU A 422 -4.87 13.09 -4.96
N MET A 423 -5.82 12.31 -5.47
CA MET A 423 -6.32 11.11 -4.81
C MET A 423 -6.43 9.98 -5.81
N GLN A 424 -6.40 8.75 -5.33
CA GLN A 424 -6.52 7.58 -6.15
C GLN A 424 -7.78 6.80 -5.81
N PHE A 425 -8.62 6.54 -6.80
CA PHE A 425 -9.69 5.57 -6.68
C PHE A 425 -9.09 4.16 -6.66
N PHE A 426 -9.18 3.51 -5.49
CA PHE A 426 -8.59 2.18 -5.32
C PHE A 426 -9.25 1.17 -6.24
N GLY A 427 -8.41 0.49 -7.02
CA GLY A 427 -8.81 -0.59 -7.89
C GLY A 427 -8.83 -1.95 -7.19
N ALA A 428 -9.22 -2.92 -7.97
CA ALA A 428 -9.09 -4.33 -7.69
C ALA A 428 -8.01 -4.91 -8.62
N ARG A 429 -8.04 -6.23 -8.85
CA ARG A 429 -7.19 -6.86 -9.86
C ARG A 429 -8.05 -7.61 -10.85
N ALA A 430 -7.71 -7.47 -12.13
CA ALA A 430 -8.19 -8.36 -13.18
C ALA A 430 -7.25 -9.58 -13.24
N ASN A 431 -7.81 -10.78 -13.10
CA ASN A 431 -7.05 -12.03 -13.19
C ASN A 431 -6.86 -12.40 -14.67
N LEU A 432 -5.77 -11.93 -15.27
CA LEU A 432 -5.47 -12.16 -16.68
C LEU A 432 -5.13 -13.63 -16.99
N ALA A 433 -4.68 -14.38 -16.00
CA ALA A 433 -4.48 -15.82 -16.13
C ALA A 433 -5.82 -16.54 -16.37
N LYS A 434 -6.86 -16.23 -15.59
CA LYS A 434 -8.21 -16.75 -15.85
C LYS A 434 -8.79 -16.26 -17.17
N CYS A 435 -8.53 -15.01 -17.53
CA CYS A 435 -8.96 -14.44 -18.80
C CYS A 435 -8.40 -15.23 -19.98
N LEU A 436 -7.13 -15.64 -19.95
CA LEU A 436 -6.53 -16.51 -20.97
C LEU A 436 -7.24 -17.88 -21.03
N LEU A 437 -7.52 -18.50 -19.90
CA LEU A 437 -8.25 -19.77 -19.86
C LEU A 437 -9.69 -19.64 -20.37
N TYR A 438 -10.35 -18.50 -20.10
CA TYR A 438 -11.68 -18.19 -20.66
C TYR A 438 -11.62 -18.00 -22.19
N ALA A 439 -10.57 -17.37 -22.69
CA ALA A 439 -10.37 -17.23 -24.14
C ALA A 439 -10.27 -18.59 -24.84
N ILE A 440 -9.51 -19.51 -24.26
CA ILE A 440 -9.37 -20.89 -24.79
C ILE A 440 -10.70 -21.65 -24.69
N ASN A 441 -11.46 -21.51 -23.60
CA ASN A 441 -12.68 -22.25 -23.31
C ASN A 441 -13.99 -21.52 -23.70
N GLY A 442 -13.92 -20.44 -24.50
CA GLY A 442 -15.13 -19.72 -24.94
C GLY A 442 -15.94 -19.08 -23.80
N GLY A 443 -15.27 -18.61 -22.74
CA GLY A 443 -15.89 -17.96 -21.59
C GLY A 443 -16.24 -18.88 -20.41
N VAL A 444 -15.93 -20.19 -20.52
CA VAL A 444 -16.16 -21.17 -19.44
C VAL A 444 -14.98 -21.20 -18.49
N ASP A 445 -15.27 -21.19 -17.19
CA ASP A 445 -14.27 -21.35 -16.13
C ASP A 445 -13.78 -22.79 -16.04
N ALA A 446 -12.48 -23.01 -16.11
CA ALA A 446 -11.87 -24.34 -16.10
C ALA A 446 -11.94 -25.08 -14.74
N LYS A 447 -12.39 -24.42 -13.66
CA LYS A 447 -12.52 -25.02 -12.32
C LYS A 447 -13.97 -25.22 -11.86
N THR A 448 -14.81 -24.18 -12.08
CA THR A 448 -16.23 -24.23 -11.66
C THR A 448 -17.14 -24.75 -12.77
N PHE A 449 -16.64 -24.77 -14.01
CA PHE A 449 -17.38 -25.09 -15.24
C PHE A 449 -18.56 -24.15 -15.51
N ASP A 450 -18.59 -23.01 -14.85
CA ASP A 450 -19.57 -21.96 -15.10
C ASP A 450 -19.26 -21.21 -16.40
N GLN A 451 -20.29 -20.83 -17.14
CA GLN A 451 -20.18 -19.83 -18.19
C GLN A 451 -20.08 -18.45 -17.53
N VAL A 452 -18.88 -17.92 -17.35
CA VAL A 452 -18.63 -16.63 -16.68
C VAL A 452 -18.43 -15.51 -17.69
N GLY A 453 -17.56 -15.71 -18.67
CA GLY A 453 -17.37 -14.79 -19.79
C GLY A 453 -18.43 -14.92 -20.89
N PRO A 454 -18.39 -14.06 -21.90
CA PRO A 454 -19.26 -14.19 -23.09
C PRO A 454 -19.09 -15.56 -23.75
N LYS A 455 -20.18 -16.06 -24.34
CA LYS A 455 -20.15 -17.30 -25.12
C LYS A 455 -19.45 -17.07 -26.44
N TYR A 456 -18.14 -17.06 -26.43
CA TYR A 456 -17.35 -17.08 -27.67
C TYR A 456 -17.11 -18.51 -28.13
N ARG A 457 -16.68 -18.65 -29.40
CA ARG A 457 -16.26 -19.94 -29.91
C ARG A 457 -15.03 -20.43 -29.14
N PRO A 458 -15.08 -21.61 -28.50
CA PRO A 458 -13.90 -22.17 -27.88
C PRO A 458 -12.88 -22.62 -28.90
N ILE A 459 -11.61 -22.64 -28.54
CA ILE A 459 -10.56 -23.27 -29.36
C ILE A 459 -10.72 -24.77 -29.22
N THR A 460 -10.81 -25.48 -30.33
CA THR A 460 -11.09 -26.93 -30.38
C THR A 460 -9.93 -27.77 -30.88
N SER A 461 -8.85 -27.12 -31.32
CA SER A 461 -7.63 -27.79 -31.78
C SER A 461 -6.98 -28.62 -30.68
N GLU A 462 -6.36 -29.75 -31.05
CA GLU A 462 -5.60 -30.61 -30.15
C GLU A 462 -4.35 -29.87 -29.59
N TYR A 463 -3.68 -29.13 -30.46
CA TYR A 463 -2.55 -28.28 -30.14
C TYR A 463 -2.95 -26.82 -30.28
N LEU A 464 -2.52 -25.97 -29.32
CA LEU A 464 -2.80 -24.54 -29.37
C LEU A 464 -1.96 -23.87 -30.47
N ASP A 465 -2.60 -23.07 -31.30
CA ASP A 465 -1.97 -22.15 -32.25
C ASP A 465 -1.85 -20.76 -31.62
N TYR A 466 -0.67 -20.13 -31.73
CA TYR A 466 -0.39 -18.86 -31.06
C TYR A 466 -1.30 -17.73 -31.59
N ASP A 467 -1.49 -17.63 -32.92
CA ASP A 467 -2.28 -16.54 -33.50
C ASP A 467 -3.78 -16.70 -33.18
N GLU A 468 -4.31 -17.95 -33.19
CA GLU A 468 -5.66 -18.25 -32.75
C GLU A 468 -5.90 -17.89 -31.28
N VAL A 469 -4.92 -18.22 -30.40
CA VAL A 469 -5.01 -17.89 -28.96
C VAL A 469 -4.94 -16.40 -28.74
N ILE A 470 -4.06 -15.67 -29.40
CA ILE A 470 -3.92 -14.21 -29.27
C ILE A 470 -5.22 -13.51 -29.71
N GLU A 471 -5.83 -13.91 -30.83
CA GLU A 471 -7.07 -13.32 -31.27
C GLU A 471 -8.22 -13.56 -30.27
N ALA A 472 -8.34 -14.78 -29.76
CA ALA A 472 -9.35 -15.11 -28.76
C ALA A 472 -9.11 -14.37 -27.43
N TYR A 473 -7.87 -14.25 -27.04
CA TYR A 473 -7.46 -13.57 -25.80
C TYR A 473 -7.68 -12.07 -25.89
N ASP A 474 -7.35 -11.45 -27.00
CA ASP A 474 -7.59 -10.03 -27.24
C ASP A 474 -9.08 -9.66 -27.07
N ARG A 475 -9.99 -10.45 -27.70
CA ARG A 475 -11.44 -10.26 -27.50
C ARG A 475 -11.90 -10.48 -26.07
N MET A 476 -11.34 -11.46 -25.38
CA MET A 476 -11.72 -11.74 -23.99
C MET A 476 -11.23 -10.63 -23.04
N MET A 477 -10.06 -10.05 -23.31
CA MET A 477 -9.57 -8.88 -22.59
C MET A 477 -10.42 -7.64 -22.82
N ASP A 478 -10.98 -7.40 -24.00
CA ASP A 478 -11.92 -6.29 -24.26
C ASP A 478 -13.18 -6.40 -23.37
N TRP A 479 -13.76 -7.58 -23.28
CA TRP A 479 -14.89 -7.83 -22.38
C TRP A 479 -14.50 -7.58 -20.91
N LEU A 480 -13.38 -8.17 -20.48
CA LEU A 480 -12.94 -8.06 -19.09
C LEU A 480 -12.65 -6.60 -18.71
N ALA A 481 -11.99 -5.83 -19.57
CA ALA A 481 -11.70 -4.42 -19.34
C ALA A 481 -12.97 -3.60 -19.11
N GLY A 482 -13.99 -3.78 -19.94
CA GLY A 482 -15.28 -3.10 -19.81
C GLY A 482 -16.01 -3.46 -18.52
N LEU A 483 -16.10 -4.75 -18.21
CA LEU A 483 -16.73 -5.22 -16.98
C LEU A 483 -15.99 -4.72 -15.74
N TYR A 484 -14.66 -4.78 -15.77
CA TYR A 484 -13.80 -4.35 -14.67
C TYR A 484 -13.96 -2.86 -14.36
N VAL A 485 -13.90 -1.99 -15.37
CA VAL A 485 -14.11 -0.55 -15.20
C VAL A 485 -15.50 -0.26 -14.64
N ASN A 486 -16.56 -0.94 -15.16
CA ASN A 486 -17.93 -0.74 -14.67
C ASN A 486 -18.10 -1.17 -13.20
N VAL A 487 -17.49 -2.26 -12.79
CA VAL A 487 -17.47 -2.69 -11.39
C VAL A 487 -16.83 -1.62 -10.50
N LEU A 488 -15.68 -1.11 -10.90
CA LEU A 488 -14.97 -0.07 -10.14
C LEU A 488 -15.75 1.25 -10.11
N ASN A 489 -16.35 1.67 -11.23
CA ASN A 489 -17.21 2.87 -11.27
C ASN A 489 -18.34 2.79 -10.24
N LEU A 490 -19.00 1.64 -10.18
CA LEU A 490 -20.09 1.39 -9.23
C LEU A 490 -19.59 1.50 -7.78
N ILE A 491 -18.46 0.86 -7.48
CA ILE A 491 -17.87 0.85 -6.14
C ILE A 491 -17.48 2.27 -5.72
N GLN A 492 -16.78 3.03 -6.58
CA GLN A 492 -16.32 4.38 -6.25
C GLN A 492 -17.49 5.35 -6.07
N PHE A 493 -18.56 5.23 -6.90
CA PHE A 493 -19.78 6.00 -6.71
C PHE A 493 -20.42 5.74 -5.35
N MET A 494 -20.49 4.47 -4.92
CA MET A 494 -21.13 4.12 -3.64
C MET A 494 -20.31 4.57 -2.44
N HIS A 495 -18.98 4.58 -2.54
CA HIS A 495 -18.12 5.19 -1.53
C HIS A 495 -18.42 6.67 -1.37
N ASP A 496 -18.38 7.44 -2.45
CA ASP A 496 -18.66 8.87 -2.39
C ASP A 496 -20.08 9.18 -1.89
N LYS A 497 -21.06 8.32 -2.20
CA LYS A 497 -22.46 8.52 -1.83
C LYS A 497 -22.75 8.23 -0.37
N TYR A 498 -22.20 7.15 0.19
CA TYR A 498 -22.60 6.67 1.52
C TYR A 498 -21.53 6.86 2.57
N TYR A 499 -20.29 7.06 2.18
CA TYR A 499 -19.23 7.38 3.10
C TYR A 499 -18.06 8.12 2.40
N TYR A 500 -18.10 9.44 2.48
CA TYR A 500 -17.05 10.30 1.96
C TYR A 500 -15.91 10.42 2.98
N GLU A 501 -14.67 10.25 2.54
CA GLU A 501 -13.48 10.28 3.41
C GLU A 501 -13.06 11.73 3.74
N ALA A 502 -13.91 12.43 4.48
CA ALA A 502 -13.79 13.87 4.70
C ALA A 502 -12.53 14.30 5.47
N ALA A 503 -11.99 13.44 6.35
CA ALA A 503 -10.81 13.78 7.15
C ALA A 503 -9.56 13.89 6.29
N GLU A 504 -9.35 12.95 5.38
CA GLU A 504 -8.23 12.97 4.43
C GLU A 504 -8.42 14.07 3.39
N MET A 505 -9.62 14.15 2.81
CA MET A 505 -9.94 15.11 1.77
C MET A 505 -9.91 16.56 2.26
N ALA A 506 -10.09 16.81 3.56
CA ALA A 506 -9.90 18.13 4.17
C ALA A 506 -8.45 18.63 4.10
N LEU A 507 -7.50 17.69 3.97
CA LEU A 507 -6.06 17.96 3.89
C LEU A 507 -5.51 17.84 2.46
N ILE A 508 -6.40 17.93 1.47
CA ILE A 508 -6.08 17.92 0.04
C ILE A 508 -6.70 19.18 -0.59
N ASP A 509 -6.14 19.65 -1.69
CA ASP A 509 -6.69 20.76 -2.46
C ASP A 509 -8.11 20.44 -2.93
N THR A 510 -8.97 21.43 -3.01
CA THR A 510 -10.37 21.23 -3.44
C THR A 510 -10.46 20.86 -4.92
N ASP A 511 -9.56 21.41 -5.75
CA ASP A 511 -9.40 20.99 -7.15
C ASP A 511 -8.49 19.75 -7.21
N VAL A 512 -9.10 18.56 -7.07
CA VAL A 512 -8.41 17.29 -6.95
C VAL A 512 -8.28 16.60 -8.31
N ARG A 513 -7.05 16.32 -8.74
CA ARG A 513 -6.81 15.36 -9.81
C ARG A 513 -7.06 13.94 -9.28
N ARG A 514 -7.78 13.13 -10.05
CA ARG A 514 -8.14 11.76 -9.66
C ARG A 514 -7.53 10.75 -10.61
N THR A 515 -6.82 9.78 -10.08
CA THR A 515 -6.40 8.58 -10.83
C THR A 515 -7.35 7.42 -10.56
N PHE A 516 -7.46 6.53 -11.52
CA PHE A 516 -8.33 5.35 -11.48
C PHE A 516 -7.44 4.11 -11.52
N ALA A 517 -7.09 3.62 -10.32
CA ALA A 517 -6.17 2.51 -10.18
C ALA A 517 -6.78 1.20 -10.69
N THR A 518 -6.10 0.57 -11.63
CA THR A 518 -6.39 -0.80 -12.07
C THR A 518 -5.20 -1.71 -11.74
N GLY A 519 -5.34 -3.01 -11.92
CA GLY A 519 -4.25 -3.92 -11.61
C GLY A 519 -4.38 -5.28 -12.28
N ILE A 520 -3.22 -5.89 -12.52
CA ILE A 520 -3.07 -7.17 -13.18
C ILE A 520 -2.65 -8.23 -12.16
N ALA A 521 -3.34 -9.39 -12.16
CA ALA A 521 -2.93 -10.60 -11.48
C ALA A 521 -2.65 -11.72 -12.49
N GLY A 522 -1.67 -12.58 -12.17
CA GLY A 522 -1.25 -13.70 -13.02
C GLY A 522 -0.36 -13.31 -14.20
N PHE A 523 0.28 -12.14 -14.12
CA PHE A 523 1.07 -11.54 -15.21
C PHE A 523 2.11 -12.52 -15.77
N SER A 524 3.04 -12.97 -14.95
CA SER A 524 4.17 -13.83 -15.38
C SER A 524 3.70 -15.18 -15.97
N HIS A 525 2.65 -15.77 -15.38
CA HIS A 525 2.08 -17.02 -15.87
C HIS A 525 1.41 -16.87 -17.24
N VAL A 526 0.81 -15.70 -17.52
CA VAL A 526 0.29 -15.40 -18.87
C VAL A 526 1.44 -15.27 -19.86
N VAL A 527 2.50 -14.54 -19.48
CA VAL A 527 3.70 -14.36 -20.33
C VAL A 527 4.30 -15.73 -20.68
N ASP A 528 4.57 -16.54 -19.67
CA ASP A 528 5.16 -17.88 -19.86
C ASP A 528 4.22 -18.83 -20.62
N SER A 529 2.91 -18.75 -20.41
CA SER A 529 1.92 -19.53 -21.17
C SER A 529 1.89 -19.15 -22.64
N LEU A 530 1.90 -17.87 -22.96
CA LEU A 530 1.95 -17.39 -24.35
C LEU A 530 3.30 -17.73 -24.99
N SER A 531 4.39 -17.65 -24.24
CA SER A 531 5.71 -18.11 -24.71
C SER A 531 5.72 -19.61 -24.99
N ALA A 532 5.15 -20.44 -24.12
CA ALA A 532 5.02 -21.87 -24.34
C ALA A 532 4.23 -22.19 -25.60
N ILE A 533 3.09 -21.52 -25.82
CA ILE A 533 2.26 -21.70 -27.02
C ILE A 533 3.03 -21.27 -28.28
N LYS A 534 3.86 -20.23 -28.20
CA LYS A 534 4.61 -19.68 -29.36
C LYS A 534 5.84 -20.50 -29.73
N TYR A 535 6.55 -21.03 -28.76
CA TYR A 535 7.88 -21.62 -28.96
C TYR A 535 7.97 -23.14 -28.68
N ALA A 536 6.96 -23.71 -28.04
CA ALA A 536 6.85 -25.14 -27.77
C ALA A 536 5.58 -25.72 -28.41
N LYS A 537 5.26 -26.99 -28.10
CA LYS A 537 3.99 -27.59 -28.50
C LYS A 537 3.12 -27.80 -27.26
N VAL A 538 1.98 -27.12 -27.23
CA VAL A 538 1.02 -27.21 -26.13
C VAL A 538 -0.21 -27.99 -26.56
N LYS A 539 -0.35 -29.20 -26.02
CA LYS A 539 -1.49 -30.07 -26.25
C LYS A 539 -2.57 -29.81 -25.20
N THR A 540 -3.84 -29.71 -25.64
CA THR A 540 -4.98 -29.53 -24.75
C THR A 540 -5.52 -30.85 -24.23
N ILE A 541 -5.82 -30.93 -22.93
CA ILE A 541 -6.52 -32.07 -22.32
C ILE A 541 -7.90 -31.57 -21.89
N ARG A 542 -8.95 -32.25 -22.41
CA ARG A 542 -10.32 -31.84 -22.22
C ARG A 542 -11.09 -32.84 -21.35
N ASN A 543 -12.08 -32.32 -20.63
CA ASN A 543 -13.06 -33.15 -19.92
C ASN A 543 -14.16 -33.63 -20.89
N GLU A 544 -15.15 -34.35 -20.37
CA GLU A 544 -16.29 -34.90 -21.18
C GLU A 544 -17.14 -33.81 -21.84
N ASP A 545 -17.19 -32.60 -21.27
CA ASP A 545 -17.91 -31.48 -21.82
C ASP A 545 -17.10 -30.65 -22.86
N GLY A 546 -15.87 -31.09 -23.16
CA GLY A 546 -14.97 -30.44 -24.11
C GLY A 546 -14.22 -29.23 -23.54
N VAL A 547 -14.32 -28.95 -22.22
CA VAL A 547 -13.60 -27.88 -21.56
C VAL A 547 -12.14 -28.31 -21.37
N VAL A 548 -11.18 -27.44 -21.73
CA VAL A 548 -9.75 -27.67 -21.49
C VAL A 548 -9.49 -27.51 -19.98
N VAL A 549 -9.01 -28.58 -19.35
CA VAL A 549 -8.77 -28.65 -17.90
C VAL A 549 -7.30 -28.86 -17.54
N ASP A 550 -6.47 -29.33 -18.48
CA ASP A 550 -5.03 -29.50 -18.30
C ASP A 550 -4.29 -29.33 -19.65
N TYR A 551 -2.97 -29.29 -19.59
CA TYR A 551 -2.09 -29.13 -20.75
C TYR A 551 -0.87 -30.04 -20.63
N GLU A 552 -0.41 -30.55 -21.78
CA GLU A 552 0.89 -31.21 -21.95
C GLU A 552 1.75 -30.31 -22.85
N THR A 553 2.89 -29.83 -22.31
CA THR A 553 3.79 -28.94 -23.03
C THR A 553 5.07 -29.70 -23.36
N GLU A 554 5.36 -29.86 -24.67
CA GLU A 554 6.53 -30.54 -25.20
C GLU A 554 7.52 -29.52 -25.79
N GLY A 555 8.77 -29.58 -25.35
CA GLY A 555 9.86 -28.70 -25.79
C GLY A 555 10.14 -27.56 -24.82
N ASP A 556 11.29 -26.94 -25.02
CA ASP A 556 11.74 -25.79 -24.23
C ASP A 556 11.18 -24.50 -24.81
N PHE A 557 10.92 -23.53 -23.94
CA PHE A 557 10.46 -22.18 -24.32
C PHE A 557 11.10 -21.13 -23.43
N PRO A 558 11.30 -19.89 -23.95
CA PRO A 558 11.82 -18.79 -23.14
C PRO A 558 10.86 -18.48 -22.00
N ARG A 559 11.41 -18.29 -20.80
CA ARG A 559 10.65 -17.92 -19.60
C ARG A 559 11.03 -16.51 -19.15
N TYR A 560 10.04 -15.76 -18.75
CA TYR A 560 10.20 -14.44 -18.15
C TYR A 560 11.06 -14.54 -16.87
N GLY A 561 11.97 -13.58 -16.69
CA GLY A 561 12.90 -13.56 -15.54
C GLY A 561 14.30 -14.13 -15.85
N ASN A 562 14.66 -14.29 -17.12
CA ASN A 562 15.96 -14.77 -17.56
C ASN A 562 16.68 -13.83 -18.54
N ASP A 563 16.22 -12.58 -18.65
CA ASP A 563 16.75 -11.58 -19.59
C ASP A 563 16.65 -12.04 -21.05
N ASP A 564 15.58 -12.75 -21.40
CA ASP A 564 15.31 -13.23 -22.75
C ASP A 564 14.23 -12.37 -23.42
N ASP A 565 14.62 -11.58 -24.41
CA ASP A 565 13.73 -10.63 -25.09
C ASP A 565 12.49 -11.31 -25.68
N ARG A 566 12.58 -12.60 -26.07
CA ARG A 566 11.42 -13.33 -26.62
C ARG A 566 10.28 -13.47 -25.62
N ALA A 567 10.57 -13.59 -24.33
CA ALA A 567 9.57 -13.61 -23.24
C ALA A 567 9.27 -12.19 -22.75
N ASP A 568 10.30 -11.33 -22.61
CA ASP A 568 10.17 -9.99 -22.06
C ASP A 568 9.33 -9.07 -22.97
N GLU A 569 9.41 -9.24 -24.30
CA GLU A 569 8.54 -8.54 -25.27
C GLU A 569 7.05 -8.92 -25.11
N ILE A 570 6.74 -10.17 -24.78
CA ILE A 570 5.36 -10.61 -24.47
C ILE A 570 4.89 -9.92 -23.19
N ALA A 571 5.74 -9.76 -22.19
CA ALA A 571 5.43 -9.07 -20.97
C ALA A 571 5.07 -7.59 -21.20
N VAL A 572 5.89 -6.89 -21.97
CA VAL A 572 5.62 -5.48 -22.35
C VAL A 572 4.33 -5.36 -23.18
N TRP A 573 4.12 -6.27 -24.15
CA TRP A 573 2.90 -6.30 -24.95
C TRP A 573 1.65 -6.48 -24.07
N LEU A 574 1.68 -7.42 -23.12
CA LEU A 574 0.54 -7.69 -22.24
C LEU A 574 0.14 -6.48 -21.40
N LEU A 575 1.13 -5.82 -20.79
CA LEU A 575 0.93 -4.61 -20.00
C LEU A 575 0.26 -3.51 -20.83
N LYS A 576 0.85 -3.18 -21.98
CA LYS A 576 0.35 -2.10 -22.87
C LYS A 576 -1.04 -2.40 -23.40
N THR A 577 -1.24 -3.62 -23.88
CA THR A 577 -2.53 -4.04 -24.47
C THR A 577 -3.66 -3.93 -23.46
N PHE A 578 -3.46 -4.40 -22.24
CA PHE A 578 -4.54 -4.37 -21.24
C PHE A 578 -4.87 -2.94 -20.79
N LEU A 579 -3.87 -2.09 -20.56
CA LEU A 579 -4.12 -0.68 -20.22
C LEU A 579 -4.83 0.07 -21.35
N ASP A 580 -4.46 -0.16 -22.62
CA ASP A 580 -5.12 0.46 -23.75
C ASP A 580 -6.59 0.06 -23.84
N LYS A 581 -6.93 -1.17 -23.46
CA LYS A 581 -8.33 -1.61 -23.38
C LYS A 581 -9.09 -0.93 -22.25
N ILE A 582 -8.48 -0.78 -21.08
CA ILE A 582 -9.04 -0.02 -19.93
C ILE A 582 -9.35 1.43 -20.34
N LYS A 583 -8.42 2.10 -21.01
CA LYS A 583 -8.55 3.51 -21.45
C LYS A 583 -9.71 3.77 -22.42
N LYS A 584 -10.29 2.74 -23.05
CA LYS A 584 -11.46 2.88 -23.94
C LYS A 584 -12.77 3.18 -23.17
N HIS A 585 -12.80 2.97 -21.86
CA HIS A 585 -14.01 3.02 -21.06
C HIS A 585 -14.08 4.29 -20.20
N HIS A 586 -15.31 4.78 -20.01
CA HIS A 586 -15.56 5.92 -19.11
C HIS A 586 -15.30 5.54 -17.65
N THR A 587 -14.53 6.35 -16.96
CA THR A 587 -14.21 6.19 -15.55
C THR A 587 -15.00 7.16 -14.67
N TYR A 588 -15.31 6.75 -13.45
CA TYR A 588 -16.03 7.59 -12.50
C TYR A 588 -15.32 8.92 -12.28
N ARG A 589 -16.08 10.04 -12.35
CA ARG A 589 -15.59 11.43 -12.25
C ARG A 589 -14.46 11.76 -13.24
N ASN A 590 -14.46 11.13 -14.41
CA ASN A 590 -13.43 11.30 -15.45
C ASN A 590 -11.99 11.10 -14.91
N SER A 591 -11.82 10.22 -13.95
CA SER A 591 -10.50 9.92 -13.38
C SER A 591 -9.59 9.24 -14.41
N GLU A 592 -8.29 9.53 -14.33
CA GLU A 592 -7.29 9.03 -15.26
C GLU A 592 -6.94 7.56 -14.98
N PRO A 593 -7.15 6.62 -15.93
CA PRO A 593 -6.80 5.22 -15.72
C PRO A 593 -5.29 5.02 -15.57
N THR A 594 -4.90 4.37 -14.48
CA THR A 594 -3.57 3.84 -14.23
C THR A 594 -3.63 2.32 -14.08
N THR A 595 -2.50 1.63 -14.16
CA THR A 595 -2.46 0.19 -13.90
C THR A 595 -1.24 -0.19 -13.07
N SER A 596 -1.35 -1.31 -12.36
CA SER A 596 -0.28 -1.92 -11.59
C SER A 596 -0.07 -3.39 -11.95
N ILE A 597 1.14 -3.87 -11.76
CA ILE A 597 1.46 -5.29 -11.71
C ILE A 597 1.77 -5.62 -10.26
N LEU A 598 0.71 -5.88 -9.49
CA LEU A 598 0.78 -6.07 -8.04
C LEU A 598 -0.33 -6.99 -7.56
N THR A 599 -0.01 -8.02 -6.77
CA THR A 599 -1.01 -8.96 -6.24
C THR A 599 -1.12 -8.95 -4.73
N ILE A 600 -0.15 -8.32 -4.04
CA ILE A 600 0.02 -8.50 -2.60
C ILE A 600 0.16 -10.02 -2.27
N THR A 601 -0.25 -10.49 -1.10
CA THR A 601 -0.32 -11.93 -0.78
C THR A 601 -1.59 -12.62 -1.32
N SER A 602 -2.43 -11.88 -2.01
CA SER A 602 -3.66 -12.40 -2.63
C SER A 602 -3.38 -13.34 -3.81
N ASN A 603 -2.12 -13.40 -4.29
CA ASN A 603 -1.67 -14.36 -5.30
C ASN A 603 -2.04 -15.82 -4.95
N VAL A 604 -2.02 -16.18 -3.68
CA VAL A 604 -2.43 -17.52 -3.19
C VAL A 604 -3.93 -17.73 -3.42
N VAL A 605 -4.76 -16.77 -3.02
CA VAL A 605 -6.23 -16.85 -3.18
C VAL A 605 -6.63 -16.85 -4.65
N TYR A 606 -5.97 -16.04 -5.48
CA TYR A 606 -6.22 -15.98 -6.91
C TYR A 606 -5.79 -17.27 -7.60
N GLY A 607 -4.64 -17.83 -7.20
CA GLY A 607 -4.15 -19.10 -7.68
C GLY A 607 -5.10 -20.27 -7.38
N LYS A 608 -5.67 -20.32 -6.16
CA LYS A 608 -6.69 -21.31 -5.78
C LYS A 608 -7.90 -21.31 -6.72
N ALA A 609 -8.28 -20.16 -7.24
CA ALA A 609 -9.40 -20.01 -8.16
C ALA A 609 -9.04 -20.24 -9.63
N THR A 610 -7.77 -20.39 -9.99
CA THR A 610 -7.27 -20.49 -11.36
C THR A 610 -6.98 -21.93 -11.74
N GLY A 611 -7.42 -22.34 -12.95
CA GLY A 611 -7.16 -23.68 -13.52
C GLY A 611 -5.69 -23.90 -13.90
N THR A 612 -5.35 -25.09 -14.41
CA THR A 612 -4.04 -25.38 -14.98
C THR A 612 -3.74 -24.46 -16.16
N MET A 613 -2.49 -24.08 -16.35
CA MET A 613 -2.05 -23.16 -17.40
C MET A 613 -1.01 -23.80 -18.33
N PRO A 614 -0.90 -23.29 -19.58
CA PRO A 614 0.03 -23.83 -20.58
C PRO A 614 1.53 -23.78 -20.16
N ASP A 615 1.93 -22.88 -19.27
CA ASP A 615 3.28 -22.77 -18.72
C ASP A 615 3.68 -23.92 -17.80
N GLY A 616 2.73 -24.80 -17.46
CA GLY A 616 2.89 -25.96 -16.58
C GLY A 616 2.37 -25.72 -15.16
N ARG A 617 1.90 -24.52 -14.80
CA ARG A 617 1.31 -24.23 -13.49
C ARG A 617 0.05 -25.06 -13.29
N LYS A 618 -0.06 -25.81 -12.21
CA LYS A 618 -1.20 -26.67 -11.91
C LYS A 618 -2.37 -25.91 -11.26
N ALA A 619 -3.58 -26.42 -11.52
CA ALA A 619 -4.81 -25.86 -10.95
C ALA A 619 -4.71 -25.71 -9.42
N GLY A 620 -5.04 -24.54 -8.90
CA GLY A 620 -5.02 -24.26 -7.46
C GLY A 620 -3.68 -23.84 -6.90
N ALA A 621 -2.57 -24.00 -7.62
CA ALA A 621 -1.28 -23.49 -7.18
C ALA A 621 -1.28 -21.96 -7.09
N PRO A 622 -0.51 -21.31 -6.18
CA PRO A 622 -0.38 -19.87 -6.14
C PRO A 622 0.03 -19.28 -7.50
N LEU A 623 -0.43 -18.05 -7.78
CA LEU A 623 0.14 -17.24 -8.85
C LEU A 623 1.43 -16.58 -8.34
N SER A 624 2.34 -16.20 -9.23
CA SER A 624 3.50 -15.40 -8.83
C SER A 624 3.06 -14.01 -8.35
N PRO A 625 3.70 -13.45 -7.30
CA PRO A 625 3.33 -12.15 -6.77
C PRO A 625 3.81 -11.01 -7.69
N GLY A 626 2.92 -10.07 -8.00
CA GLY A 626 3.28 -8.89 -8.78
C GLY A 626 3.94 -9.20 -10.11
N ALA A 627 5.04 -8.52 -10.40
CA ALA A 627 5.85 -8.70 -11.60
C ALA A 627 6.96 -9.75 -11.44
N ASN A 628 7.01 -10.47 -10.31
CA ASN A 628 7.97 -11.54 -10.14
C ASN A 628 7.79 -12.63 -11.20
N PRO A 629 8.89 -13.21 -11.71
CA PRO A 629 8.83 -14.36 -12.59
C PRO A 629 8.05 -15.54 -11.99
N SER A 630 7.59 -16.43 -12.83
CA SER A 630 6.89 -17.66 -12.41
C SER A 630 7.81 -18.56 -11.55
N TYR A 631 7.21 -19.28 -10.59
CA TYR A 631 7.99 -20.16 -9.71
C TYR A 631 8.82 -21.16 -10.51
N GLY A 632 10.14 -21.18 -10.23
CA GLY A 632 11.10 -22.04 -10.92
C GLY A 632 11.50 -21.56 -12.34
N ALA A 633 11.02 -20.42 -12.80
CA ALA A 633 11.39 -19.85 -14.09
C ALA A 633 12.79 -19.21 -14.07
N GLU A 634 13.20 -18.63 -12.95
CA GLU A 634 14.46 -17.90 -12.77
C GLU A 634 15.65 -18.86 -12.68
N GLN A 635 16.32 -19.08 -13.80
CA GLN A 635 17.45 -20.02 -13.89
C GLN A 635 18.79 -19.30 -14.15
N SER A 636 18.75 -18.04 -14.58
CA SER A 636 19.92 -17.27 -15.00
C SER A 636 20.54 -16.39 -13.91
N GLY A 637 20.01 -16.44 -12.67
CA GLY A 637 20.48 -15.69 -11.50
C GLY A 637 19.73 -14.39 -11.27
N LEU A 638 20.11 -13.69 -10.18
CA LEU A 638 19.42 -12.47 -9.71
C LEU A 638 19.40 -11.37 -10.76
N LEU A 639 20.55 -11.07 -11.37
CA LEU A 639 20.67 -9.94 -12.31
C LEU A 639 19.81 -10.15 -13.55
N ALA A 640 19.71 -11.38 -14.07
CA ALA A 640 18.85 -11.67 -15.21
C ALA A 640 17.35 -11.52 -14.84
N SER A 641 16.96 -11.92 -13.64
CA SER A 641 15.59 -11.70 -13.14
C SER A 641 15.28 -10.22 -13.04
N LEU A 642 16.17 -9.44 -12.45
CA LEU A 642 16.03 -7.99 -12.34
C LEU A 642 15.97 -7.31 -13.72
N ASN A 643 16.82 -7.69 -14.67
CA ASN A 643 16.83 -7.15 -16.02
C ASN A 643 15.48 -7.37 -16.75
N SER A 644 14.89 -8.55 -16.65
CA SER A 644 13.57 -8.81 -17.25
C SER A 644 12.49 -7.88 -16.68
N VAL A 645 12.49 -7.66 -15.36
CA VAL A 645 11.50 -6.76 -14.71
C VAL A 645 11.77 -5.30 -15.09
N ALA A 646 13.05 -4.89 -15.20
CA ALA A 646 13.43 -3.52 -15.55
C ALA A 646 12.97 -3.10 -16.97
N LYS A 647 12.73 -4.06 -17.88
CA LYS A 647 12.20 -3.79 -19.23
C LYS A 647 10.72 -3.37 -19.23
N LEU A 648 9.98 -3.55 -18.12
CA LEU A 648 8.60 -3.11 -18.02
C LEU A 648 8.53 -1.59 -17.88
N PRO A 649 7.91 -0.87 -18.83
CA PRO A 649 7.93 0.58 -18.84
C PRO A 649 6.99 1.17 -17.78
N TYR A 650 7.55 1.96 -16.85
CA TYR A 650 6.80 2.56 -15.74
C TYR A 650 5.66 3.47 -16.21
N GLU A 651 5.84 4.20 -17.30
CA GLU A 651 4.82 5.08 -17.87
C GLU A 651 3.53 4.36 -18.30
N TRP A 652 3.57 3.03 -18.42
CA TRP A 652 2.41 2.17 -18.67
C TRP A 652 1.89 1.48 -17.41
N ALA A 653 2.55 1.67 -16.29
CA ALA A 653 2.20 1.06 -15.01
C ALA A 653 2.32 2.05 -13.85
N LEU A 654 1.72 3.24 -13.99
CA LEU A 654 1.82 4.33 -13.02
C LEU A 654 1.26 4.01 -11.63
N ASP A 655 0.49 2.93 -11.51
CA ASP A 655 0.02 2.38 -10.22
C ASP A 655 1.00 1.33 -9.65
N GLY A 656 2.15 1.14 -10.29
CA GLY A 656 3.35 0.46 -9.79
C GLY A 656 3.61 -0.94 -10.33
N ILE A 657 4.90 -1.32 -10.30
CA ILE A 657 5.41 -2.64 -10.74
C ILE A 657 6.12 -3.27 -9.54
N SER A 658 5.43 -4.18 -8.84
CA SER A 658 5.98 -4.79 -7.63
C SER A 658 6.95 -5.94 -7.96
N ASN A 659 8.18 -5.83 -7.46
CA ASN A 659 9.20 -6.88 -7.54
C ASN A 659 9.74 -7.19 -6.14
N THR A 660 9.82 -8.47 -5.77
CA THR A 660 10.33 -8.92 -4.48
C THR A 660 11.39 -9.99 -4.70
N GLN A 661 12.62 -9.73 -4.24
CA GLN A 661 13.74 -10.66 -4.38
C GLN A 661 14.17 -11.19 -3.01
N THR A 662 14.45 -12.48 -2.94
CA THR A 662 15.07 -13.12 -1.79
C THR A 662 16.48 -13.56 -2.17
N ILE A 663 17.46 -13.08 -1.42
CA ILE A 663 18.88 -13.26 -1.71
C ILE A 663 19.51 -14.00 -0.53
N ASN A 664 20.22 -15.10 -0.83
CA ASN A 664 21.04 -15.76 0.17
C ASN A 664 22.17 -14.82 0.61
N PRO A 665 22.37 -14.61 1.93
CA PRO A 665 23.43 -13.71 2.40
C PRO A 665 24.81 -13.97 1.79
N GLY A 666 25.15 -15.24 1.51
CA GLY A 666 26.41 -15.63 0.87
C GLY A 666 26.56 -15.15 -0.58
N ALA A 667 25.45 -14.93 -1.30
CA ALA A 667 25.48 -14.37 -2.65
C ALA A 667 25.86 -12.88 -2.68
N LEU A 668 25.57 -12.13 -1.60
CA LEU A 668 25.95 -10.73 -1.47
C LEU A 668 27.41 -10.52 -1.05
N GLY A 669 28.07 -11.52 -0.44
CA GLY A 669 29.44 -11.40 0.00
C GLY A 669 29.73 -12.10 1.32
N HIS A 670 31.00 -12.07 1.74
CA HIS A 670 31.48 -12.77 2.93
C HIS A 670 31.61 -11.85 4.16
N SER A 671 31.75 -10.55 3.96
CA SER A 671 31.78 -9.56 5.05
C SER A 671 30.54 -8.67 5.01
N GLU A 672 30.20 -8.06 6.15
CA GLU A 672 29.06 -7.13 6.21
C GLU A 672 29.25 -5.93 5.28
N GLU A 673 30.49 -5.44 5.13
CA GLU A 673 30.78 -4.33 4.23
C GLU A 673 30.64 -4.73 2.76
N GLU A 674 31.08 -5.94 2.38
CA GLU A 674 30.85 -6.48 1.02
C GLU A 674 29.36 -6.62 0.73
N LYS A 675 28.57 -7.15 1.66
CA LYS A 675 27.12 -7.31 1.48
C LYS A 675 26.43 -5.97 1.25
N LYS A 676 26.77 -4.95 2.04
CA LYS A 676 26.22 -3.59 1.88
C LYS A 676 26.58 -3.00 0.54
N ASN A 677 27.86 -3.03 0.17
CA ASN A 677 28.34 -2.48 -1.09
C ASN A 677 27.71 -3.18 -2.29
N ASN A 678 27.65 -4.52 -2.27
CA ASN A 678 27.10 -5.29 -3.37
C ASN A 678 25.58 -5.08 -3.51
N LEU A 679 24.84 -4.97 -2.39
CA LEU A 679 23.42 -4.65 -2.45
C LEU A 679 23.18 -3.26 -3.06
N VAL A 680 23.97 -2.25 -2.67
CA VAL A 680 23.90 -0.91 -3.27
C VAL A 680 24.19 -0.96 -4.78
N GLN A 681 25.22 -1.69 -5.22
CA GLN A 681 25.54 -1.83 -6.64
C GLN A 681 24.41 -2.52 -7.43
N VAL A 682 23.79 -3.55 -6.86
CA VAL A 682 22.62 -4.21 -7.48
C VAL A 682 21.47 -3.23 -7.63
N MET A 683 21.18 -2.43 -6.60
CA MET A 683 20.11 -1.42 -6.65
C MET A 683 20.42 -0.31 -7.65
N ASP A 684 21.65 0.23 -7.63
CA ASP A 684 22.08 1.24 -8.61
C ASP A 684 21.89 0.71 -10.04
N GLY A 685 22.42 -0.50 -10.34
CA GLY A 685 22.30 -1.10 -11.67
C GLY A 685 20.87 -1.43 -12.10
N TYR A 686 19.99 -1.83 -11.17
CA TYR A 686 18.60 -2.13 -11.43
C TYR A 686 17.79 -0.86 -11.72
N PHE A 687 17.92 0.15 -10.86
CA PHE A 687 17.16 1.39 -11.00
C PHE A 687 17.65 2.29 -12.14
N ASP A 688 18.95 2.31 -12.45
CA ASP A 688 19.50 3.02 -13.60
C ASP A 688 18.98 2.48 -14.95
N GLN A 689 18.50 1.23 -15.01
CA GLN A 689 17.81 0.68 -16.16
C GLN A 689 16.34 1.12 -16.30
N GLY A 690 15.82 1.93 -15.37
CA GLY A 690 14.43 2.40 -15.38
C GLY A 690 13.44 1.50 -14.65
N ALA A 691 13.90 0.52 -13.88
CA ALA A 691 13.05 -0.29 -13.02
C ALA A 691 12.34 0.56 -11.97
N HIS A 692 11.14 0.16 -11.55
CA HIS A 692 10.32 0.97 -10.66
C HIS A 692 10.54 0.66 -9.17
N HIS A 693 10.44 -0.60 -8.75
CA HIS A 693 10.33 -0.96 -7.33
C HIS A 693 11.10 -2.23 -7.00
N LEU A 694 11.65 -2.28 -5.79
CA LEU A 694 12.32 -3.46 -5.25
C LEU A 694 12.03 -3.66 -3.76
N ASN A 695 11.55 -4.86 -3.43
CA ASN A 695 11.61 -5.44 -2.10
C ASN A 695 12.82 -6.37 -2.00
N VAL A 696 13.58 -6.27 -0.92
CA VAL A 696 14.74 -7.12 -0.67
C VAL A 696 14.57 -7.90 0.63
N ASN A 697 14.71 -9.22 0.54
CA ASN A 697 14.87 -10.14 1.67
C ASN A 697 16.28 -10.71 1.63
N VAL A 698 16.98 -10.71 2.74
CA VAL A 698 18.34 -11.28 2.84
C VAL A 698 18.39 -12.35 3.92
N PHE A 699 18.02 -13.57 3.53
CA PHE A 699 18.07 -14.76 4.38
C PHE A 699 17.98 -16.03 3.51
N GLY A 700 18.41 -17.19 4.07
CA GLY A 700 18.25 -18.48 3.42
C GLY A 700 16.89 -19.10 3.66
N THR A 701 16.48 -20.03 2.79
CA THR A 701 15.21 -20.78 2.88
C THR A 701 15.11 -21.58 4.18
N GLU A 702 16.23 -22.05 4.73
CA GLU A 702 16.29 -22.82 5.99
C GLU A 702 15.74 -22.02 7.16
N LYS A 703 15.98 -20.70 7.21
CA LYS A 703 15.44 -19.82 8.25
C LYS A 703 13.92 -19.74 8.20
N LEU A 704 13.33 -19.70 7.00
CA LEU A 704 11.88 -19.70 6.82
C LEU A 704 11.26 -21.03 7.29
N ILE A 705 11.90 -22.15 6.96
CA ILE A 705 11.44 -23.48 7.37
C ILE A 705 11.49 -23.59 8.89
N ASP A 706 12.60 -23.21 9.52
CA ASP A 706 12.74 -23.25 10.99
C ASP A 706 11.71 -22.31 11.67
N ALA A 707 11.48 -21.13 11.15
CA ALA A 707 10.46 -20.21 11.68
C ALA A 707 9.01 -20.74 11.51
N MET A 708 8.74 -21.52 10.45
CA MET A 708 7.45 -22.17 10.24
C MET A 708 7.23 -23.35 11.20
N GLU A 709 8.28 -24.09 11.50
CA GLU A 709 8.25 -25.28 12.38
C GLU A 709 8.32 -24.90 13.87
N HIS A 710 9.00 -23.80 14.19
CA HIS A 710 9.26 -23.31 15.54
C HIS A 710 8.87 -21.86 15.76
N PRO A 711 7.59 -21.47 15.50
CA PRO A 711 7.15 -20.08 15.60
C PRO A 711 7.22 -19.50 17.03
N GLU A 712 7.35 -20.35 18.04
CA GLU A 712 7.46 -19.97 19.45
C GLU A 712 8.83 -19.38 19.83
N LYS A 713 9.88 -19.58 19.03
CA LYS A 713 11.21 -19.05 19.30
C LYS A 713 11.18 -17.51 19.35
N GLU A 714 11.88 -16.93 20.33
CA GLU A 714 11.90 -15.48 20.54
C GLU A 714 12.42 -14.71 19.33
N GLU A 715 13.42 -15.25 18.64
CA GLU A 715 14.00 -14.65 17.42
C GLU A 715 13.01 -14.51 16.27
N TYR A 716 11.92 -15.30 16.23
CA TYR A 716 10.92 -15.24 15.19
C TYR A 716 9.71 -14.36 15.53
N GLN A 717 9.58 -13.88 16.76
CA GLN A 717 8.43 -13.07 17.19
C GLN A 717 8.27 -11.75 16.41
N ASN A 718 9.38 -11.19 15.94
CA ASN A 718 9.42 -10.01 15.10
C ASN A 718 10.08 -10.26 13.74
N PHE A 719 10.25 -11.51 13.36
CA PHE A 719 10.84 -11.85 12.07
C PHE A 719 9.96 -11.33 10.94
N THR A 720 10.41 -10.24 10.34
CA THR A 720 9.72 -9.50 9.28
C THR A 720 10.26 -9.93 7.92
N ILE A 721 9.37 -10.13 6.97
CA ILE A 721 9.70 -10.44 5.58
C ILE A 721 8.95 -9.51 4.63
N ARG A 722 9.56 -9.19 3.50
CA ARG A 722 8.91 -8.50 2.39
C ARG A 722 8.17 -9.55 1.53
N VAL A 723 6.94 -9.24 1.16
CA VAL A 723 6.10 -10.21 0.42
C VAL A 723 5.69 -9.75 -0.97
N SER A 724 5.12 -8.56 -1.10
CA SER A 724 4.77 -7.94 -2.40
C SER A 724 4.28 -6.51 -2.16
N GLY A 725 5.19 -5.53 -2.18
CA GLY A 725 4.89 -4.11 -1.91
C GLY A 725 4.67 -3.78 -0.43
N TYR A 726 4.80 -4.73 0.49
CA TYR A 726 4.74 -4.51 1.93
C TYR A 726 5.43 -5.64 2.70
N ALA A 727 5.58 -5.47 4.00
CA ALA A 727 6.15 -6.46 4.90
C ALA A 727 5.10 -7.09 5.80
N VAL A 728 5.41 -8.28 6.31
CA VAL A 728 4.60 -8.99 7.31
C VAL A 728 5.51 -9.68 8.30
N LYS A 729 5.00 -10.01 9.48
CA LYS A 729 5.66 -10.98 10.36
C LYS A 729 5.41 -12.37 9.80
N PHE A 730 6.47 -13.12 9.53
CA PHE A 730 6.37 -14.42 8.89
C PHE A 730 5.49 -15.41 9.67
N ILE A 731 5.56 -15.38 10.99
CA ILE A 731 4.77 -16.27 11.86
C ILE A 731 3.26 -15.94 11.89
N ASP A 732 2.87 -14.74 11.45
CA ASP A 732 1.46 -14.32 11.38
C ASP A 732 0.78 -14.74 10.06
N LEU A 733 1.55 -15.29 9.11
CA LEU A 733 1.04 -15.84 7.86
C LEU A 733 0.33 -17.18 8.08
N THR A 734 -0.69 -17.47 7.27
CA THR A 734 -1.22 -18.85 7.21
C THR A 734 -0.16 -19.81 6.68
N LYS A 735 -0.26 -21.08 7.05
CA LYS A 735 0.71 -22.11 6.60
C LYS A 735 0.83 -22.17 5.07
N GLU A 736 -0.27 -21.96 4.35
CA GLU A 736 -0.25 -21.93 2.88
C GLU A 736 0.55 -20.74 2.34
N GLN A 737 0.42 -19.57 2.98
CA GLN A 737 1.19 -18.40 2.60
C GLN A 737 2.66 -18.50 2.99
N GLN A 738 2.96 -19.12 4.14
CA GLN A 738 4.35 -19.45 4.51
C GLN A 738 4.98 -20.38 3.46
N MET A 739 4.25 -21.41 3.05
CA MET A 739 4.71 -22.32 1.98
C MET A 739 4.89 -21.62 0.63
N ASP A 740 4.00 -20.67 0.28
CA ASP A 740 4.17 -19.84 -0.91
C ASP A 740 5.48 -19.05 -0.86
N VAL A 741 5.77 -18.38 0.27
CA VAL A 741 7.02 -17.63 0.45
C VAL A 741 8.26 -18.56 0.38
N ILE A 742 8.21 -19.72 1.02
CA ILE A 742 9.30 -20.71 1.01
C ILE A 742 9.57 -21.24 -0.42
N SER A 743 8.53 -21.33 -1.25
CA SER A 743 8.66 -21.82 -2.63
C SER A 743 9.17 -20.78 -3.62
N ARG A 744 9.29 -19.52 -3.23
CA ARG A 744 9.86 -18.46 -4.08
C ARG A 744 11.35 -18.68 -4.31
N THR A 745 11.85 -18.17 -5.43
CA THR A 745 13.28 -18.25 -5.72
C THR A 745 14.11 -17.56 -4.63
N CYS A 746 15.07 -18.28 -4.08
CA CYS A 746 16.13 -17.72 -3.25
C CYS A 746 17.42 -17.73 -4.06
N HIS A 747 17.96 -16.57 -4.37
CA HIS A 747 19.12 -16.44 -5.24
C HIS A 747 20.41 -16.77 -4.48
N ASP A 748 21.11 -17.84 -4.88
CA ASP A 748 22.41 -18.24 -4.34
C ASP A 748 23.59 -17.62 -5.11
N ARG A 749 23.32 -16.91 -6.21
CA ARG A 749 24.27 -16.19 -7.05
C ARG A 749 23.66 -14.93 -7.64
N MET A 750 24.52 -13.97 -7.91
CA MET A 750 24.19 -12.74 -8.62
C MET A 750 23.83 -12.97 -10.08
#